data_1a1b6a60abe3c49f05907f0122d247d7
#
_entry.id   1a1b6a60abe3c49f05907f0122d247d7
#
_cell.length_a   1.000
_cell.length_b   1.000
_cell.length_c   1.000
_cell.angle_alpha   90.00
_cell.angle_beta   90.00
_cell.angle_gamma   90.00
#
_symmetry.space_group_name_H-M   'P 1'
#
loop_
_entity.id
_entity.type
_entity.pdbx_description
1 polymer ?
#
loop_
_entity_poly.entity_id
_entity_poly.type
_entity_poly.pdbx_seq_one_letter_code
_entity_poly.pdbx_strand_id
1 'polypeptide(L)'
;MKNKNVFISCIIKVIVAIVFAIFCLLGIFEKLDYRLYDALIKLRKEPVQNPNVMLVKIDDPSIKQLGEWPWSRDVIGDALLRMKELGAYSVIFDIEYISPTKNGIAPSAENKIYKQVYATEDGINEVLGQLSSGVGNGYFSSYEVPGLIDQMIEGQIQPSFENLQNYIHNNMSRDNDEYFAKCIQFFGKTYLTINHGDLGYEVTPEEIAYISKRFLTDKINDKLNLVEFGNDYTNMLTTEGRGFNPALYKLMTRAYGADFTNSVVDNDGIRRCIQLLYKYNDSYINQLAFGPFLEIVDSNELVREKDYLIVKNAKDPQTGRRGDIKIPLDPHGRMLINYRHGSCDASFKNDSVINLINLDITENQIITVLENIARQPVYTDDGSEMEYTSFAWELLDFYNQIESYKEQLLLKCTGFDENGNAYDGINQSEYDEYYAMRNEFFSAVDSFINNDYLPGIKERLDELSKYLDEETINQTKEYLTQDFNDLEYFSKSYDSFFKEMKELYNGAYCIIGNTATSTTDIGATPYETEYMNVGIHANILNTLLNQDFIVSLKWQTGFFIAFILAIIMLILNNQSNTIQNISAFSAYLIFCLVWGGLFVFGKYYIPFVGTILYLIVDLIAGIGFRFYLSTKEKQFITQIASSFANKDTVNELRKNPDAFKTEGQKKCITALFSDIQKFSTLSESIGKLYGDEGPNKLIEILNEYLGQMSNEILRNNGNIDKYEGDAIISMFGAPDPMNTHTPEEWAYLCLDSAIRMKKVEVEFNKTHADLFEPKEIVHKDGTKEVIQLKPLQTRIGVNSGEAFVGLMGSKTDTFSKLNYTMIGDTVNLASRLEGVNKAYKSWIMCSDDTWNMADSGAHKGAIAVKRLDQVRVVGRSTPVQLYSIVGFTDELTREQKEEIDVFHAALDKYLNRDFANAGKLFMQADSMNGSEGDPIALVFADRCKDFIENGVSEDWDGVINMTSK
;
A
#
# COMPACT_ATOMS: atom_id res chain seq x y z
N MET A 1 -26.34 -23.36 -15.50
CA MET A 1 -25.96 -21.92 -15.30
C MET A 1 -24.94 -21.75 -14.16
N LYS A 2 -25.15 -22.32 -12.98
CA LYS A 2 -24.25 -22.14 -11.80
C LYS A 2 -22.79 -22.48 -12.09
N ASN A 3 -22.47 -23.61 -12.72
CA ASN A 3 -21.10 -24.01 -13.07
C ASN A 3 -20.42 -23.04 -14.09
N LYS A 4 -21.20 -22.49 -15.05
CA LYS A 4 -20.69 -21.54 -16.03
C LYS A 4 -20.30 -20.19 -15.38
N ASN A 5 -21.09 -19.73 -14.41
CA ASN A 5 -20.83 -18.47 -13.70
C ASN A 5 -19.61 -18.59 -12.77
N VAL A 6 -19.43 -19.75 -12.09
CA VAL A 6 -18.22 -20.04 -11.31
C VAL A 6 -16.99 -20.05 -12.21
N PHE A 7 -17.07 -20.68 -13.37
CA PHE A 7 -15.98 -20.72 -14.34
C PHE A 7 -15.58 -19.32 -14.84
N ILE A 8 -16.57 -18.46 -15.19
CA ILE A 8 -16.30 -17.08 -15.61
C ILE A 8 -15.67 -16.29 -14.46
N SER A 9 -16.14 -16.46 -13.23
CA SER A 9 -15.54 -15.80 -12.05
C SER A 9 -14.10 -16.26 -11.81
N CYS A 10 -13.77 -17.54 -12.02
CA CYS A 10 -12.39 -18.03 -11.98
C CYS A 10 -11.52 -17.33 -13.04
N ILE A 11 -12.01 -17.21 -14.27
CA ILE A 11 -11.27 -16.54 -15.35
C ILE A 11 -10.97 -15.09 -14.97
N ILE A 12 -11.96 -14.36 -14.44
CA ILE A 12 -11.76 -12.96 -14.01
C ILE A 12 -10.66 -12.88 -12.94
N LYS A 13 -10.70 -13.76 -11.92
CA LYS A 13 -9.67 -13.81 -10.87
C LYS A 13 -8.28 -14.10 -11.41
N VAL A 14 -8.16 -15.03 -12.34
CA VAL A 14 -6.89 -15.37 -13.01
C VAL A 14 -6.36 -14.16 -13.81
N ILE A 15 -7.22 -13.49 -14.57
CA ILE A 15 -6.81 -12.31 -15.34
C ILE A 15 -6.33 -11.20 -14.41
N VAL A 16 -7.08 -10.89 -13.34
CA VAL A 16 -6.67 -9.88 -12.34
C VAL A 16 -5.34 -10.27 -11.71
N ALA A 17 -5.16 -11.54 -11.33
CA ALA A 17 -3.91 -12.03 -10.76
C ALA A 17 -2.72 -11.88 -11.73
N ILE A 18 -2.89 -12.22 -13.01
CA ILE A 18 -1.85 -12.07 -14.03
C ILE A 18 -1.44 -10.59 -14.17
N VAL A 19 -2.40 -9.68 -14.26
CA VAL A 19 -2.12 -8.24 -14.37
C VAL A 19 -1.32 -7.74 -13.18
N PHE A 20 -1.72 -8.09 -11.95
CA PHE A 20 -0.99 -7.67 -10.75
C PHE A 20 0.36 -8.35 -10.62
N ALA A 21 0.50 -9.61 -11.02
CA ALA A 21 1.79 -10.29 -11.07
C ALA A 21 2.77 -9.60 -12.05
N ILE A 22 2.28 -9.15 -13.22
CA ILE A 22 3.08 -8.36 -14.17
C ILE A 22 3.50 -7.02 -13.52
N PHE A 23 2.59 -6.32 -12.85
CA PHE A 23 2.92 -5.07 -12.16
C PHE A 23 3.95 -5.25 -11.04
N CYS A 24 3.87 -6.35 -10.28
CA CYS A 24 4.88 -6.71 -9.28
C CYS A 24 6.24 -7.03 -9.94
N LEU A 25 6.25 -7.75 -11.07
CA LEU A 25 7.47 -8.04 -11.83
C LEU A 25 8.14 -6.79 -12.39
N LEU A 26 7.35 -5.79 -12.76
CA LEU A 26 7.84 -4.49 -13.24
C LEU A 26 8.25 -3.53 -12.10
N GLY A 27 8.15 -3.93 -10.83
CA GLY A 27 8.54 -3.10 -9.69
C GLY A 27 7.63 -1.89 -9.42
N ILE A 28 6.42 -1.83 -10.00
CA ILE A 28 5.53 -0.65 -9.91
C ILE A 28 5.18 -0.32 -8.45
N PHE A 29 5.14 -1.32 -7.57
CA PHE A 29 4.76 -1.16 -6.17
C PHE A 29 5.94 -1.00 -5.21
N GLU A 30 7.18 -1.04 -5.68
CA GLU A 30 8.40 -1.04 -4.85
C GLU A 30 8.45 0.13 -3.86
N LYS A 31 8.21 1.36 -4.33
CA LYS A 31 8.17 2.55 -3.45
C LYS A 31 7.08 2.49 -2.39
N LEU A 32 5.95 1.85 -2.70
CA LEU A 32 4.86 1.67 -1.74
C LEU A 32 5.20 0.55 -0.74
N ASP A 33 5.86 -0.52 -1.18
CA ASP A 33 6.37 -1.56 -0.31
C ASP A 33 7.41 -1.01 0.68
N TYR A 34 8.29 -0.10 0.24
CA TYR A 34 9.23 0.59 1.11
C TYR A 34 8.53 1.45 2.19
N ARG A 35 7.52 2.22 1.81
CA ARG A 35 6.73 3.00 2.80
C ARG A 35 6.00 2.11 3.80
N LEU A 36 5.49 0.99 3.32
CA LEU A 36 4.83 0.02 4.19
C LEU A 36 5.85 -0.65 5.13
N TYR A 37 7.05 -0.99 4.63
CA TYR A 37 8.16 -1.47 5.45
C TYR A 37 8.48 -0.47 6.57
N ASP A 38 8.66 0.81 6.25
CA ASP A 38 8.98 1.86 7.22
C ASP A 38 7.88 2.05 8.27
N ALA A 39 6.61 1.90 7.89
CA ALA A 39 5.50 1.95 8.81
C ALA A 39 5.48 0.72 9.76
N LEU A 40 5.75 -0.46 9.22
CA LEU A 40 5.71 -1.72 9.97
C LEU A 40 6.93 -1.92 10.87
N ILE A 41 8.13 -1.48 10.45
CA ILE A 41 9.34 -1.63 11.26
C ILE A 41 9.25 -0.80 12.55
N LYS A 42 8.57 0.35 12.51
CA LYS A 42 8.30 1.19 13.68
C LYS A 42 7.38 0.54 14.71
N LEU A 43 6.62 -0.46 14.29
CA LEU A 43 5.74 -1.24 15.18
C LEU A 43 6.44 -2.47 15.77
N ARG A 44 7.64 -2.82 15.28
CA ARG A 44 8.41 -3.94 15.82
C ARG A 44 8.91 -3.61 17.23
N LYS A 45 9.19 -4.67 17.97
CA LYS A 45 9.95 -4.52 19.22
C LYS A 45 11.35 -4.01 18.91
N GLU A 46 11.82 -3.05 19.68
CA GLU A 46 13.18 -2.53 19.55
C GLU A 46 14.22 -3.64 19.69
N PRO A 47 15.22 -3.74 18.76
CA PRO A 47 16.34 -4.65 18.90
C PRO A 47 17.14 -4.38 20.19
N VAL A 48 17.62 -5.42 20.82
CA VAL A 48 18.45 -5.28 22.01
C VAL A 48 19.80 -4.66 21.63
N GLN A 49 20.26 -3.70 22.41
CA GLN A 49 21.62 -3.17 22.26
C GLN A 49 22.63 -4.24 22.72
N ASN A 50 23.64 -4.51 21.87
CA ASN A 50 24.81 -5.25 22.33
C ASN A 50 25.63 -4.36 23.28
N PRO A 51 25.94 -4.81 24.50
CA PRO A 51 26.55 -3.97 25.52
C PRO A 51 27.96 -3.46 25.16
N ASN A 52 28.62 -4.13 24.22
CA ASN A 52 29.97 -3.78 23.78
C ASN A 52 30.00 -2.85 22.57
N VAL A 53 28.89 -2.62 21.86
CA VAL A 53 28.83 -1.65 20.76
C VAL A 53 28.68 -0.25 21.35
N MET A 54 29.63 0.62 21.01
CA MET A 54 29.75 1.97 21.55
C MET A 54 30.10 2.98 20.45
N LEU A 55 29.49 4.15 20.51
CA LEU A 55 29.83 5.30 19.66
C LEU A 55 30.79 6.24 20.40
N VAL A 56 31.87 6.65 19.73
CA VAL A 56 32.77 7.70 20.19
C VAL A 56 32.62 8.89 19.25
N LYS A 57 32.06 9.97 19.80
CA LYS A 57 31.49 11.06 19.01
C LYS A 57 32.47 12.24 18.86
N ILE A 58 32.63 12.69 17.63
CA ILE A 58 33.15 14.03 17.32
C ILE A 58 31.91 14.94 17.26
N ASP A 59 31.61 15.56 18.39
CA ASP A 59 30.36 16.29 18.63
C ASP A 59 30.61 17.80 18.86
N ASP A 60 29.52 18.57 18.98
CA ASP A 60 29.63 20.02 19.22
C ASP A 60 30.43 20.41 20.49
N PRO A 61 30.31 19.69 21.62
CA PRO A 61 31.16 19.93 22.77
C PRO A 61 32.66 19.77 22.46
N SER A 62 33.02 18.72 21.73
CA SER A 62 34.39 18.46 21.30
C SER A 62 34.91 19.59 20.39
N ILE A 63 34.09 19.97 19.38
CA ILE A 63 34.47 21.04 18.44
C ILE A 63 34.60 22.41 19.17
N LYS A 64 33.72 22.70 20.13
CA LYS A 64 33.80 23.94 20.91
C LYS A 64 35.07 24.05 21.73
N GLN A 65 35.56 22.94 22.26
CA GLN A 65 36.74 22.93 23.14
C GLN A 65 38.05 22.81 22.38
N LEU A 66 38.08 21.96 21.32
CA LEU A 66 39.31 21.65 20.56
C LEU A 66 39.47 22.50 19.29
N GLY A 67 38.47 23.26 18.89
CA GLY A 67 38.50 24.09 17.67
C GLY A 67 37.84 23.39 16.48
N GLU A 68 37.88 24.04 15.31
CA GLU A 68 37.23 23.57 14.09
C GLU A 68 37.70 22.21 13.65
N TRP A 69 36.76 21.35 13.29
CA TRP A 69 37.01 20.06 12.65
C TRP A 69 37.31 20.23 11.15
N PRO A 70 38.26 19.51 10.52
CA PRO A 70 39.03 18.39 11.09
C PRO A 70 40.24 18.83 11.93
N TRP A 71 40.40 18.19 13.09
CA TRP A 71 41.55 18.45 13.98
C TRP A 71 42.85 17.88 13.43
N SER A 72 43.96 18.33 13.98
CA SER A 72 45.24 17.68 13.79
C SER A 72 45.22 16.24 14.29
N ARG A 73 45.89 15.34 13.59
CA ARG A 73 45.78 13.88 13.81
C ARG A 73 46.34 13.40 15.13
N ASP A 74 47.21 14.17 15.75
CA ASP A 74 47.69 13.88 17.10
C ASP A 74 46.56 13.84 18.14
N VAL A 75 45.57 14.72 18.05
CA VAL A 75 44.41 14.73 18.95
C VAL A 75 43.69 13.37 18.92
N ILE A 76 43.44 12.84 17.74
CA ILE A 76 42.83 11.52 17.59
C ILE A 76 43.79 10.39 17.99
N GLY A 77 45.11 10.59 17.75
CA GLY A 77 46.15 9.66 18.20
C GLY A 77 46.18 9.50 19.72
N ASP A 78 46.18 10.62 20.46
CA ASP A 78 46.15 10.65 21.91
C ASP A 78 44.83 10.00 22.45
N ALA A 79 43.68 10.35 21.87
CA ALA A 79 42.41 9.71 22.21
C ALA A 79 42.47 8.17 21.99
N LEU A 80 43.13 7.71 20.95
CA LEU A 80 43.28 6.28 20.64
C LEU A 80 44.16 5.58 21.70
N LEU A 81 45.23 6.23 22.17
CA LEU A 81 46.06 5.70 23.27
C LEU A 81 45.24 5.58 24.56
N ARG A 82 44.43 6.58 24.89
CA ARG A 82 43.54 6.52 26.05
C ARG A 82 42.49 5.42 25.94
N MET A 83 41.88 5.22 24.77
CA MET A 83 40.95 4.07 24.56
C MET A 83 41.67 2.73 24.83
N LYS A 84 42.92 2.58 24.46
CA LYS A 84 43.71 1.39 24.77
C LYS A 84 43.90 1.20 26.28
N GLU A 85 44.26 2.26 27.01
CA GLU A 85 44.42 2.24 28.48
C GLU A 85 43.11 1.95 29.20
N LEU A 86 41.97 2.43 28.66
CA LEU A 86 40.63 2.15 29.19
C LEU A 86 40.13 0.74 28.83
N GLY A 87 40.86 0.00 28.02
CA GLY A 87 40.59 -1.41 27.68
C GLY A 87 39.58 -1.62 26.55
N ALA A 88 39.42 -0.66 25.64
CA ALA A 88 38.65 -0.84 24.42
C ALA A 88 39.20 -2.01 23.60
N TYR A 89 38.29 -2.84 23.04
CA TYR A 89 38.71 -4.03 22.27
C TYR A 89 39.09 -3.71 20.85
N SER A 90 38.31 -2.89 20.17
CA SER A 90 38.57 -2.46 18.79
C SER A 90 38.06 -1.05 18.53
N VAL A 91 38.67 -0.40 17.56
CA VAL A 91 38.29 0.93 17.10
C VAL A 91 38.04 0.90 15.60
N ILE A 92 36.86 1.35 15.20
CA ILE A 92 36.38 1.44 13.82
C ILE A 92 36.23 2.93 13.49
N PHE A 93 36.99 3.40 12.51
CA PHE A 93 36.91 4.79 12.08
C PHE A 93 35.92 4.96 10.93
N ASP A 94 34.81 5.69 11.16
CA ASP A 94 33.93 6.17 10.10
C ASP A 94 34.36 7.59 9.67
N ILE A 95 35.65 7.69 9.33
CA ILE A 95 36.31 8.93 8.95
C ILE A 95 37.32 8.64 7.83
N GLU A 96 37.23 9.40 6.75
CA GLU A 96 38.10 9.25 5.59
C GLU A 96 39.41 10.06 5.76
N TYR A 97 40.51 9.39 6.04
CA TYR A 97 41.83 10.01 6.20
C TYR A 97 42.64 10.00 4.88
N ILE A 98 42.12 10.65 3.85
CA ILE A 98 42.62 10.60 2.47
C ILE A 98 43.65 11.69 2.13
N SER A 99 43.77 12.76 2.92
CA SER A 99 44.68 13.86 2.70
C SER A 99 45.64 14.06 3.88
N PRO A 100 46.92 14.40 3.65
CA PRO A 100 47.88 14.67 4.73
C PRO A 100 47.51 15.90 5.55
N THR A 101 47.86 15.87 6.85
CA THR A 101 47.72 17.04 7.73
C THR A 101 49.02 17.85 7.76
N LYS A 102 48.94 19.10 8.23
CA LYS A 102 50.11 19.93 8.46
C LYS A 102 50.89 19.37 9.64
N ASN A 103 52.21 19.49 9.58
CA ASN A 103 53.05 19.20 10.71
C ASN A 103 52.72 20.09 11.89
N GLY A 104 52.75 19.55 13.09
CA GLY A 104 52.50 20.23 14.35
C GLY A 104 53.73 20.20 15.26
N ILE A 105 53.52 20.68 16.50
CA ILE A 105 54.55 20.58 17.56
C ILE A 105 54.06 19.48 18.53
N ALA A 106 54.95 18.58 18.90
CA ALA A 106 54.66 17.60 19.92
C ALA A 106 54.54 18.29 21.31
N PRO A 107 53.53 18.05 22.13
CA PRO A 107 53.44 18.59 23.49
C PRO A 107 54.69 18.27 24.32
N SER A 108 55.22 17.04 24.19
CA SER A 108 56.48 16.68 24.82
C SER A 108 57.70 17.48 24.31
N ALA A 109 57.69 17.89 23.04
CA ALA A 109 58.72 18.76 22.49
C ALA A 109 58.63 20.21 23.00
N GLU A 110 57.38 20.71 23.16
CA GLU A 110 57.14 22.02 23.74
C GLU A 110 57.72 22.11 25.16
N ASN A 111 57.36 21.15 26.05
CA ASN A 111 57.91 21.08 27.40
C ASN A 111 59.43 20.92 27.42
N LYS A 112 59.99 20.08 26.52
CA LYS A 112 61.44 19.92 26.38
C LYS A 112 62.10 21.19 25.89
N ILE A 113 61.49 21.93 24.99
CA ILE A 113 61.97 23.27 24.54
C ILE A 113 61.94 24.25 25.71
N TYR A 114 60.88 24.34 26.50
CA TYR A 114 60.83 25.19 27.68
C TYR A 114 61.93 24.80 28.68
N LYS A 115 62.08 23.50 29.00
CA LYS A 115 63.15 23.02 29.89
C LYS A 115 64.55 23.41 29.36
N GLN A 116 64.80 23.30 28.05
CA GLN A 116 66.04 23.69 27.42
C GLN A 116 66.27 25.23 27.45
N VAL A 117 65.19 26.02 27.30
CA VAL A 117 65.20 27.48 27.45
C VAL A 117 65.66 27.87 28.87
N TYR A 118 65.00 27.28 29.89
CA TYR A 118 65.36 27.51 31.30
C TYR A 118 66.78 27.02 31.61
N ALA A 119 67.16 25.84 31.17
CA ALA A 119 68.58 25.35 31.38
C ALA A 119 69.63 26.30 30.73
N THR A 120 69.29 26.88 29.60
CA THR A 120 70.13 27.84 28.93
C THR A 120 70.22 29.14 29.70
N GLU A 121 69.04 29.63 30.23
CA GLU A 121 68.99 30.81 31.09
C GLU A 121 69.76 30.59 32.37
N ASP A 122 69.58 29.47 33.07
CA ASP A 122 70.31 29.12 34.28
C ASP A 122 71.82 29.07 34.05
N GLY A 123 72.26 28.42 32.96
CA GLY A 123 73.66 28.36 32.57
C GLY A 123 74.26 29.76 32.31
N ILE A 124 73.45 30.65 31.66
CA ILE A 124 73.90 32.03 31.43
C ILE A 124 73.98 32.82 32.75
N ASN A 125 73.00 32.62 33.62
CA ASN A 125 72.98 33.25 34.95
C ASN A 125 74.12 32.79 35.82
N GLU A 126 74.44 31.51 35.80
CA GLU A 126 75.59 30.99 36.49
C GLU A 126 76.89 31.62 36.03
N VAL A 127 77.11 31.72 34.74
CA VAL A 127 78.25 32.36 34.14
C VAL A 127 78.37 33.87 34.55
N LEU A 128 77.27 34.59 34.48
CA LEU A 128 77.22 35.99 34.92
C LEU A 128 77.39 36.13 36.44
N GLY A 129 76.90 35.17 37.20
CA GLY A 129 77.11 35.09 38.64
C GLY A 129 78.59 34.87 39.02
N GLN A 130 79.26 33.99 38.32
CA GLN A 130 80.70 33.74 38.47
C GLN A 130 81.50 35.00 38.15
N LEU A 131 81.12 35.71 37.05
CA LEU A 131 81.80 36.99 36.73
C LEU A 131 81.59 38.02 37.79
N SER A 132 80.39 38.20 38.24
CA SER A 132 80.00 39.15 39.27
C SER A 132 80.76 38.92 40.58
N SER A 133 80.79 37.66 41.03
CA SER A 133 81.50 37.21 42.21
C SER A 133 83.03 37.39 42.08
N GLY A 134 83.63 37.16 40.93
CA GLY A 134 85.03 37.35 40.63
C GLY A 134 85.38 38.85 40.68
N VAL A 135 84.57 39.67 40.15
CA VAL A 135 84.75 41.14 40.24
C VAL A 135 84.61 41.65 41.67
N GLY A 136 83.53 41.20 42.36
CA GLY A 136 83.27 41.61 43.76
C GLY A 136 84.34 41.19 44.74
N ASN A 137 84.96 40.03 44.52
CA ASN A 137 86.05 39.52 45.33
C ASN A 137 87.42 40.09 44.93
N GLY A 138 87.48 40.89 43.90
CA GLY A 138 88.73 41.57 43.45
C GLY A 138 89.68 40.65 42.72
N TYR A 139 89.18 39.48 42.13
CA TYR A 139 90.05 38.62 41.32
C TYR A 139 90.28 39.08 39.92
N PHE A 140 89.48 40.08 39.45
CA PHE A 140 89.63 40.74 38.15
C PHE A 140 89.68 42.22 38.30
N SER A 141 90.59 42.84 37.61
CA SER A 141 90.65 44.31 37.58
C SER A 141 89.64 44.90 36.62
N SER A 142 89.12 46.11 36.82
CA SER A 142 88.22 46.78 35.96
C SER A 142 88.70 46.93 34.49
N TYR A 143 89.93 46.82 34.24
CA TYR A 143 90.49 46.85 32.88
C TYR A 143 90.45 45.52 32.18
N GLU A 144 90.38 44.41 32.90
CA GLU A 144 90.31 43.04 32.36
C GLU A 144 88.85 42.62 32.09
N VAL A 145 87.89 43.14 32.80
CA VAL A 145 86.48 42.78 32.72
C VAL A 145 85.92 42.85 31.30
N PRO A 146 86.12 43.84 30.44
CA PRO A 146 85.61 43.82 29.06
C PRO A 146 86.10 42.65 28.25
N GLY A 147 87.38 42.30 28.33
CA GLY A 147 87.94 41.08 27.60
C GLY A 147 87.46 39.80 28.13
N LEU A 148 87.14 39.71 29.44
CA LEU A 148 86.42 38.50 30.02
C LEU A 148 85.03 38.39 29.57
N ILE A 149 84.24 39.50 29.50
CA ILE A 149 82.90 39.50 28.96
C ILE A 149 82.89 39.03 27.54
N ASP A 150 83.80 39.53 26.68
CA ASP A 150 83.93 39.09 25.28
C ASP A 150 84.21 37.57 25.17
N GLN A 151 85.20 37.09 25.98
CA GLN A 151 85.48 35.67 26.03
C GLN A 151 84.27 34.78 26.50
N MET A 152 83.51 35.27 27.48
CA MET A 152 82.33 34.56 28.00
C MET A 152 81.20 34.57 26.96
N ILE A 153 81.02 35.71 26.27
CA ILE A 153 80.02 35.80 25.20
C ILE A 153 80.39 34.81 24.07
N GLU A 154 81.64 34.84 23.56
CA GLU A 154 82.04 34.01 22.45
C GLU A 154 82.14 32.50 22.86
N GLY A 155 82.68 32.23 24.05
CA GLY A 155 83.01 30.85 24.50
C GLY A 155 81.86 30.07 25.12
N GLN A 156 80.90 30.76 25.70
CA GLN A 156 79.79 30.10 26.44
C GLN A 156 78.36 30.57 26.06
N ILE A 157 78.14 31.90 26.06
CA ILE A 157 76.77 32.41 25.87
C ILE A 157 76.27 32.16 24.43
N GLN A 158 77.12 32.55 23.43
CA GLN A 158 76.71 32.37 22.04
C GLN A 158 76.52 30.90 21.63
N PRO A 159 77.41 29.97 22.02
CA PRO A 159 77.22 28.54 21.77
C PRO A 159 75.96 27.98 22.46
N SER A 160 75.58 28.48 23.63
CA SER A 160 74.34 28.04 24.33
C SER A 160 73.06 28.45 23.56
N PHE A 161 73.05 29.67 23.01
CA PHE A 161 71.98 30.08 22.14
C PHE A 161 71.94 29.34 20.78
N GLU A 162 73.10 29.05 20.17
CA GLU A 162 73.18 28.25 18.97
C GLU A 162 72.69 26.82 19.19
N ASN A 163 73.05 26.21 20.31
CA ASN A 163 72.54 24.92 20.74
C ASN A 163 71.02 24.92 20.96
N LEU A 164 70.50 25.96 21.62
CA LEU A 164 69.07 26.14 21.81
C LEU A 164 68.35 26.30 20.47
N GLN A 165 68.87 27.13 19.56
CA GLN A 165 68.27 27.27 18.23
C GLN A 165 68.21 25.97 17.44
N ASN A 166 69.33 25.22 17.46
CA ASN A 166 69.41 23.91 16.80
C ASN A 166 68.41 22.88 17.44
N TYR A 167 68.32 22.90 18.78
CA TYR A 167 67.37 22.05 19.48
C TYR A 167 65.94 22.35 19.11
N ILE A 168 65.55 23.66 19.10
CA ILE A 168 64.20 24.12 18.68
C ILE A 168 63.93 23.66 17.23
N HIS A 169 64.88 23.97 16.32
CA HIS A 169 64.73 23.66 14.91
C HIS A 169 64.50 22.15 14.68
N ASN A 170 65.26 21.29 15.37
CA ASN A 170 65.21 19.82 15.18
C ASN A 170 63.95 19.18 15.85
N ASN A 171 63.36 19.83 16.85
CA ASN A 171 62.28 19.23 17.62
C ASN A 171 60.90 19.94 17.41
N MET A 172 60.89 21.06 16.62
CA MET A 172 59.68 21.88 16.46
C MET A 172 58.65 21.32 15.48
N SER A 173 59.01 20.32 14.67
CA SER A 173 58.13 19.76 13.64
C SER A 173 57.92 18.28 13.85
N ARG A 174 56.69 17.92 14.14
CA ARG A 174 56.23 16.51 14.21
C ARG A 174 55.33 16.22 13.02
N ASP A 175 55.55 15.13 12.29
CA ASP A 175 54.62 14.55 11.31
C ASP A 175 53.47 13.90 12.10
N ASN A 176 52.34 14.63 12.18
CA ASN A 176 51.17 14.15 12.92
C ASN A 176 50.48 12.96 12.26
N ASP A 177 50.61 12.79 10.93
CA ASP A 177 50.12 11.59 10.25
C ASP A 177 50.94 10.36 10.62
N GLU A 178 52.28 10.52 10.73
CA GLU A 178 53.17 9.45 11.19
C GLU A 178 52.96 9.10 12.67
N TYR A 179 52.71 10.12 13.53
CA TYR A 179 52.37 9.90 14.93
C TYR A 179 51.08 9.12 15.06
N PHE A 180 50.02 9.56 14.37
CA PHE A 180 48.74 8.87 14.38
C PHE A 180 48.83 7.43 13.83
N ALA A 181 49.59 7.22 12.78
CA ALA A 181 49.86 5.88 12.26
C ALA A 181 50.48 4.95 13.31
N LYS A 182 51.44 5.47 14.10
CA LYS A 182 52.02 4.73 15.24
C LYS A 182 50.97 4.43 16.33
N CYS A 183 50.12 5.40 16.67
CA CYS A 183 49.04 5.19 17.64
C CYS A 183 48.05 4.11 17.16
N ILE A 184 47.75 4.06 15.85
CA ILE A 184 46.93 3.01 15.22
C ILE A 184 47.51 1.62 15.49
N GLN A 185 48.81 1.41 15.23
CA GLN A 185 49.47 0.13 15.47
C GLN A 185 49.66 -0.16 16.98
N PHE A 186 49.94 0.86 17.78
CA PHE A 186 50.02 0.74 19.23
C PHE A 186 48.70 0.24 19.83
N PHE A 187 47.53 0.78 19.39
CA PHE A 187 46.24 0.29 19.80
C PHE A 187 46.03 -1.18 19.38
N GLY A 188 46.35 -1.51 18.14
CA GLY A 188 46.28 -2.84 17.55
C GLY A 188 45.03 -3.01 16.69
N LYS A 189 43.86 -3.38 17.24
CA LYS A 189 42.64 -3.70 16.48
C LYS A 189 41.91 -2.45 15.99
N THR A 190 42.49 -1.77 15.01
CA THR A 190 41.94 -0.57 14.37
C THR A 190 41.53 -0.87 12.93
N TYR A 191 40.37 -0.33 12.54
CA TYR A 191 39.81 -0.48 11.19
C TYR A 191 39.62 0.88 10.56
N LEU A 192 40.26 1.07 9.39
CA LEU A 192 40.19 2.29 8.60
C LEU A 192 39.20 2.15 7.45
N THR A 193 38.87 3.28 6.84
CA THR A 193 37.96 3.35 5.71
C THR A 193 38.64 3.16 4.38
N ILE A 194 37.98 2.45 3.48
CA ILE A 194 38.24 2.46 2.05
C ILE A 194 36.96 2.89 1.38
N ASN A 195 36.98 4.03 0.70
CA ASN A 195 35.83 4.42 -0.12
C ASN A 195 36.04 3.89 -1.55
N HIS A 196 35.00 3.39 -2.17
CA HIS A 196 35.01 3.03 -3.57
C HIS A 196 34.25 4.08 -4.39
N GLY A 197 34.83 4.55 -5.48
CA GLY A 197 34.24 5.60 -6.29
C GLY A 197 35.20 6.05 -7.41
N ASP A 198 34.91 7.24 -7.93
CA ASP A 198 35.81 7.86 -8.90
C ASP A 198 37.14 8.19 -8.21
N LEU A 199 38.24 7.81 -8.85
CA LEU A 199 39.58 8.12 -8.35
C LEU A 199 39.77 9.63 -8.32
N GLY A 200 39.58 10.23 -7.15
CA GLY A 200 39.84 11.66 -6.90
C GLY A 200 41.27 11.95 -6.52
N TYR A 201 42.09 10.93 -6.21
CA TYR A 201 43.44 11.00 -5.76
C TYR A 201 44.30 9.98 -6.53
N GLU A 202 45.61 10.33 -6.76
CA GLU A 202 46.57 9.43 -7.38
C GLU A 202 47.01 8.36 -6.36
N VAL A 203 46.30 7.25 -6.30
CA VAL A 203 46.75 6.06 -5.55
C VAL A 203 47.68 5.29 -6.47
N THR A 204 48.88 5.00 -5.97
CA THR A 204 49.91 4.28 -6.78
C THR A 204 49.52 2.80 -6.97
N PRO A 205 49.97 2.15 -8.06
CA PRO A 205 49.75 0.72 -8.24
C PRO A 205 50.31 -0.15 -7.10
N GLU A 206 51.40 0.27 -6.49
CA GLU A 206 52.02 -0.39 -5.33
C GLU A 206 51.12 -0.33 -4.11
N GLU A 207 50.51 0.82 -3.84
CA GLU A 207 49.53 0.99 -2.74
C GLU A 207 48.30 0.12 -2.96
N ILE A 208 47.76 0.10 -4.19
CA ILE A 208 46.62 -0.77 -4.53
C ILE A 208 46.99 -2.25 -4.36
N ALA A 209 48.19 -2.64 -4.78
CA ALA A 209 48.63 -4.02 -4.63
C ALA A 209 48.80 -4.43 -3.16
N TYR A 210 49.35 -3.53 -2.31
CA TYR A 210 49.44 -3.75 -0.87
C TYR A 210 48.09 -3.89 -0.22
N ILE A 211 47.16 -2.95 -0.49
CA ILE A 211 45.84 -2.95 0.07
C ILE A 211 45.08 -4.21 -0.34
N SER A 212 45.11 -4.57 -1.63
CA SER A 212 44.46 -5.76 -2.15
C SER A 212 44.96 -7.05 -1.49
N LYS A 213 46.29 -7.15 -1.28
CA LYS A 213 46.88 -8.32 -0.64
C LYS A 213 46.62 -8.37 0.87
N ARG A 214 46.58 -7.21 1.54
CA ARG A 214 46.52 -7.11 3.00
C ARG A 214 45.08 -7.16 3.54
N PHE A 215 44.12 -6.51 2.87
CA PHE A 215 42.76 -6.27 3.42
C PHE A 215 41.64 -6.96 2.66
N LEU A 216 41.85 -7.36 1.39
CA LEU A 216 40.83 -8.08 0.65
C LEU A 216 40.89 -9.57 1.00
N THR A 217 39.69 -10.17 1.00
CA THR A 217 39.56 -11.62 1.22
C THR A 217 39.39 -12.38 -0.08
N ASP A 218 40.14 -13.46 -0.24
CA ASP A 218 40.02 -14.43 -1.35
C ASP A 218 39.34 -15.74 -0.95
N LYS A 219 39.01 -15.89 0.34
CA LYS A 219 38.46 -17.11 0.96
C LYS A 219 36.96 -17.18 0.93
N ILE A 220 36.36 -16.72 -0.15
CA ILE A 220 34.89 -16.77 -0.30
C ILE A 220 34.55 -17.87 -1.30
N ASN A 221 33.78 -18.85 -0.84
CA ASN A 221 33.16 -19.82 -1.74
C ASN A 221 31.86 -19.23 -2.32
N ASP A 222 32.02 -18.52 -3.43
CA ASP A 222 30.88 -17.92 -4.14
C ASP A 222 30.29 -18.90 -5.14
N LYS A 223 29.26 -19.63 -4.72
CA LYS A 223 28.56 -20.62 -5.55
C LYS A 223 27.76 -20.00 -6.71
N LEU A 224 27.58 -18.69 -6.73
CA LEU A 224 26.68 -18.00 -7.67
C LEU A 224 27.37 -16.97 -8.55
N ASN A 225 28.67 -16.72 -8.33
CA ASN A 225 29.40 -15.62 -8.94
C ASN A 225 28.69 -14.25 -8.70
N LEU A 226 29.10 -13.52 -7.66
CA LEU A 226 28.50 -12.22 -7.22
C LEU A 226 28.32 -11.16 -8.34
N VAL A 227 28.98 -11.31 -9.47
CA VAL A 227 28.80 -10.47 -10.66
C VAL A 227 27.35 -10.44 -11.14
N GLU A 228 26.57 -11.47 -10.84
CA GLU A 228 25.14 -11.53 -11.21
C GLU A 228 24.20 -10.75 -10.26
N PHE A 229 24.69 -10.30 -9.10
CA PHE A 229 23.84 -9.74 -8.05
C PHE A 229 23.79 -8.22 -7.96
N GLY A 230 24.68 -7.52 -8.61
CA GLY A 230 24.73 -6.08 -8.49
C GLY A 230 25.22 -5.43 -9.77
N ASN A 231 24.39 -5.46 -10.79
CA ASN A 231 24.75 -4.88 -12.09
C ASN A 231 25.20 -3.42 -12.03
N ASP A 232 24.85 -2.68 -10.95
CA ASP A 232 25.18 -1.26 -10.86
C ASP A 232 26.44 -0.97 -10.01
N TYR A 233 26.78 -1.84 -9.06
CA TYR A 233 27.88 -1.57 -8.10
C TYR A 233 29.13 -2.43 -8.30
N THR A 234 29.00 -3.66 -8.76
CA THR A 234 30.18 -4.52 -9.04
C THR A 234 31.01 -4.01 -10.21
N ASN A 235 30.38 -3.34 -11.17
CA ASN A 235 31.09 -2.68 -12.27
C ASN A 235 31.82 -1.39 -11.85
N MET A 236 31.52 -0.82 -10.67
CA MET A 236 32.20 0.39 -10.20
C MET A 236 33.67 0.16 -9.86
N LEU A 237 34.04 -1.00 -9.31
CA LEU A 237 35.40 -1.32 -8.91
C LEU A 237 36.28 -1.78 -10.05
N THR A 238 35.74 -2.19 -11.19
CA THR A 238 36.48 -2.75 -12.32
C THR A 238 36.47 -1.87 -13.56
N THR A 239 35.75 -0.72 -13.57
CA THR A 239 35.71 0.19 -14.71
C THR A 239 36.93 1.12 -14.68
N GLU A 240 37.54 1.37 -15.85
CA GLU A 240 38.63 2.32 -16.02
C GLU A 240 38.29 3.67 -15.36
N GLY A 241 39.13 4.16 -14.44
CA GLY A 241 38.89 5.41 -13.69
C GLY A 241 38.11 5.27 -12.38
N ARG A 242 37.70 4.06 -11.99
CA ARG A 242 37.11 3.79 -10.69
C ARG A 242 37.96 2.82 -9.88
N GLY A 243 38.09 3.07 -8.57
CA GLY A 243 38.93 2.25 -7.72
C GLY A 243 38.76 2.54 -6.25
N PHE A 244 39.77 2.24 -5.49
CA PHE A 244 39.81 2.52 -4.07
C PHE A 244 40.24 3.95 -3.81
N ASN A 245 39.57 4.61 -2.84
CA ASN A 245 40.08 5.79 -2.14
C ASN A 245 40.39 5.37 -0.70
N PRO A 246 41.57 4.81 -0.44
CA PRO A 246 41.95 4.38 0.89
C PRO A 246 42.40 5.57 1.74
N ALA A 247 42.50 5.37 3.04
CA ALA A 247 43.25 6.27 3.90
C ALA A 247 44.70 6.38 3.46
N LEU A 248 45.43 7.39 3.95
CA LEU A 248 46.87 7.59 3.64
C LEU A 248 47.67 6.29 3.82
N TYR A 249 48.54 6.02 2.88
CA TYR A 249 49.30 4.75 2.85
C TYR A 249 50.03 4.46 4.16
N LYS A 250 50.66 5.49 4.81
CA LYS A 250 51.31 5.32 6.11
C LYS A 250 50.38 4.86 7.23
N LEU A 251 49.08 5.23 7.17
CA LEU A 251 48.04 4.76 8.10
C LEU A 251 47.65 3.31 7.75
N MET A 252 47.43 3.05 6.45
CA MET A 252 47.06 1.72 5.95
C MET A 252 48.12 0.65 6.29
N THR A 253 49.41 0.99 6.23
CA THR A 253 50.49 0.04 6.59
C THR A 253 50.50 -0.32 8.09
N ARG A 254 49.78 0.41 8.93
CA ARG A 254 49.71 0.19 10.39
C ARG A 254 48.36 -0.23 10.90
N ALA A 255 47.32 -0.14 10.06
CA ALA A 255 45.99 -0.57 10.42
C ALA A 255 45.88 -2.09 10.51
N TYR A 256 45.05 -2.56 11.43
CA TYR A 256 44.74 -3.99 11.55
C TYR A 256 43.82 -4.43 10.41
N GLY A 257 42.79 -3.65 10.09
CA GLY A 257 41.86 -3.87 9.01
C GLY A 257 41.53 -2.59 8.26
N ALA A 258 40.97 -2.74 7.07
CA ALA A 258 40.44 -1.63 6.31
C ALA A 258 39.29 -2.14 5.43
N ASP A 259 38.15 -1.47 5.53
CA ASP A 259 36.89 -1.94 4.96
C ASP A 259 36.11 -0.77 4.32
N PHE A 260 35.13 -1.07 3.44
CA PHE A 260 34.40 -0.01 2.74
C PHE A 260 33.29 0.62 3.59
N THR A 261 33.09 1.94 3.39
CA THR A 261 32.05 2.73 4.09
C THR A 261 30.79 2.93 3.27
N ASN A 262 30.84 2.77 1.96
CA ASN A 262 29.74 3.10 1.07
C ASN A 262 28.45 2.40 1.50
N SER A 263 27.40 3.19 1.70
CA SER A 263 26.06 2.71 2.04
C SER A 263 25.19 2.67 0.81
N VAL A 264 24.37 1.62 0.72
CA VAL A 264 23.37 1.52 -0.35
C VAL A 264 22.16 2.37 0.01
N VAL A 265 21.75 3.21 -0.93
CA VAL A 265 20.58 4.06 -0.82
C VAL A 265 19.48 3.49 -1.72
N ASP A 266 18.32 3.20 -1.17
CA ASP A 266 17.18 2.74 -1.97
C ASP A 266 16.65 3.86 -2.90
N ASN A 267 15.84 3.51 -3.90
CA ASN A 267 15.32 4.44 -4.92
C ASN A 267 14.49 5.62 -4.38
N ASP A 268 14.17 5.61 -3.09
CA ASP A 268 13.46 6.69 -2.38
C ASP A 268 14.36 7.51 -1.45
N GLY A 269 15.67 7.25 -1.45
CA GLY A 269 16.66 7.98 -0.66
C GLY A 269 16.88 7.44 0.76
N ILE A 270 16.20 6.37 1.16
CA ILE A 270 16.28 5.80 2.51
C ILE A 270 17.22 4.59 2.54
N ARG A 271 17.99 4.46 3.62
CA ARG A 271 18.94 3.35 3.83
C ARG A 271 18.26 2.27 4.69
N ARG A 272 17.83 1.17 4.06
CA ARG A 272 17.19 0.02 4.75
C ARG A 272 18.08 -1.22 4.77
N CYS A 273 18.99 -1.27 3.85
CA CYS A 273 19.84 -2.44 3.64
C CYS A 273 21.30 -2.05 3.39
N ILE A 274 22.16 -3.01 3.54
CA ILE A 274 23.60 -2.84 3.33
C ILE A 274 24.16 -4.03 2.55
N GLN A 275 25.11 -3.76 1.70
CA GLN A 275 25.94 -4.79 1.09
C GLN A 275 27.09 -5.12 2.02
N LEU A 276 27.29 -6.40 2.34
CA LEU A 276 28.33 -6.81 3.26
C LEU A 276 29.68 -7.05 2.57
N LEU A 277 29.66 -7.29 1.26
CA LEU A 277 30.83 -7.63 0.45
C LEU A 277 30.73 -6.94 -0.92
N TYR A 278 31.85 -6.35 -1.38
CA TYR A 278 32.03 -5.96 -2.77
C TYR A 278 33.11 -6.80 -3.42
N LYS A 279 32.87 -7.21 -4.65
CA LYS A 279 33.87 -7.94 -5.44
C LYS A 279 34.81 -6.95 -6.12
N TYR A 280 36.12 -7.21 -5.98
CA TYR A 280 37.17 -6.52 -6.69
C TYR A 280 38.13 -7.55 -7.32
N ASN A 281 38.14 -7.65 -8.65
CA ASN A 281 38.80 -8.73 -9.38
C ASN A 281 38.37 -10.12 -8.85
N ASP A 282 39.28 -10.91 -8.35
CA ASP A 282 39.04 -12.23 -7.78
C ASP A 282 38.93 -12.23 -6.24
N SER A 283 38.94 -11.04 -5.61
CA SER A 283 38.92 -10.87 -4.17
C SER A 283 37.66 -10.05 -3.76
N TYR A 284 37.44 -9.94 -2.48
CA TYR A 284 36.30 -9.24 -1.92
C TYR A 284 36.74 -8.29 -0.81
N ILE A 285 36.12 -7.11 -0.75
CA ILE A 285 36.29 -6.14 0.32
C ILE A 285 35.07 -6.20 1.22
N ASN A 286 35.31 -6.19 2.53
CA ASN A 286 34.23 -6.23 3.53
C ASN A 286 33.61 -4.84 3.75
N GLN A 287 32.41 -4.81 4.27
CA GLN A 287 31.78 -3.61 4.79
C GLN A 287 32.42 -3.24 6.15
N LEU A 288 32.53 -1.94 6.47
CA LEU A 288 33.24 -1.38 7.63
C LEU A 288 32.84 -1.99 9.00
N ALA A 289 31.61 -2.42 9.19
CA ALA A 289 31.17 -3.13 10.39
C ALA A 289 31.29 -4.66 10.24
N PHE A 290 31.38 -5.19 9.01
CA PHE A 290 31.44 -6.62 8.76
C PHE A 290 32.87 -7.19 8.95
N GLY A 291 33.91 -6.43 8.56
CA GLY A 291 35.29 -6.84 8.82
C GLY A 291 35.59 -7.06 10.33
N PRO A 292 35.32 -6.08 11.20
CA PRO A 292 35.42 -6.24 12.65
C PRO A 292 34.58 -7.38 13.21
N PHE A 293 33.35 -7.57 12.67
CA PHE A 293 32.51 -8.68 13.08
C PHE A 293 33.18 -10.04 12.81
N LEU A 294 33.79 -10.23 11.64
CA LEU A 294 34.47 -11.47 11.30
C LEU A 294 35.64 -11.77 12.26
N GLU A 295 36.39 -10.75 12.67
CA GLU A 295 37.40 -10.87 13.70
C GLU A 295 36.86 -11.23 15.07
N ILE A 296 35.78 -10.57 15.50
CA ILE A 296 35.11 -10.84 16.80
C ILE A 296 34.61 -12.29 16.86
N VAL A 297 34.05 -12.81 15.77
CA VAL A 297 33.57 -14.21 15.71
C VAL A 297 34.66 -15.21 15.32
N ASP A 298 35.93 -14.76 15.19
CA ASP A 298 37.10 -15.57 14.87
C ASP A 298 36.84 -16.51 13.68
N SER A 299 36.37 -15.92 12.54
CA SER A 299 36.11 -16.65 11.31
C SER A 299 36.32 -15.76 10.07
N ASN A 300 37.04 -16.33 9.07
CA ASN A 300 37.25 -15.70 7.78
C ASN A 300 36.84 -16.60 6.60
N GLU A 301 36.14 -17.69 6.85
CA GLU A 301 35.63 -18.58 5.79
C GLU A 301 34.18 -18.22 5.50
N LEU A 302 33.90 -17.76 4.28
CA LEU A 302 32.61 -17.29 3.84
C LEU A 302 32.04 -18.16 2.72
N VAL A 303 30.76 -18.47 2.77
CA VAL A 303 30.04 -19.13 1.68
C VAL A 303 28.88 -18.26 1.25
N ARG A 304 28.89 -17.85 -0.02
CA ARG A 304 27.83 -17.08 -0.63
C ARG A 304 26.84 -18.01 -1.31
N GLU A 305 25.61 -18.03 -0.80
CA GLU A 305 24.45 -18.68 -1.40
C GLU A 305 23.44 -17.63 -1.89
N LYS A 306 22.42 -18.07 -2.63
CA LYS A 306 21.47 -17.13 -3.26
C LYS A 306 20.78 -16.20 -2.26
N ASP A 307 20.30 -16.76 -1.16
CA ASP A 307 19.47 -16.05 -0.19
C ASP A 307 20.22 -15.87 1.16
N TYR A 308 21.51 -16.28 1.23
CA TYR A 308 22.29 -16.24 2.46
C TYR A 308 23.80 -15.99 2.20
N LEU A 309 24.40 -15.23 3.10
CA LEU A 309 25.86 -15.23 3.33
C LEU A 309 26.12 -16.04 4.61
N ILE A 310 26.93 -17.08 4.53
CA ILE A 310 27.20 -17.98 5.64
C ILE A 310 28.64 -17.75 6.11
N VAL A 311 28.79 -17.36 7.37
CA VAL A 311 30.08 -17.31 8.07
C VAL A 311 30.29 -18.65 8.73
N LYS A 312 31.31 -19.38 8.26
CA LYS A 312 31.55 -20.77 8.67
C LYS A 312 32.32 -20.82 9.96
N ASN A 313 31.98 -21.80 10.81
CA ASN A 313 32.69 -22.10 12.05
C ASN A 313 32.93 -20.85 12.95
N ALA A 314 32.02 -19.90 12.90
CA ALA A 314 32.09 -18.68 13.70
C ALA A 314 31.98 -18.99 15.20
N LYS A 315 32.78 -18.31 16.01
CA LYS A 315 32.72 -18.39 17.48
C LYS A 315 31.71 -17.37 17.99
N ASP A 316 30.67 -17.85 18.66
CA ASP A 316 29.70 -16.99 19.34
C ASP A 316 30.39 -16.22 20.49
N PRO A 317 30.42 -14.89 20.48
CA PRO A 317 31.15 -14.11 21.48
C PRO A 317 30.61 -14.27 22.89
N GLN A 318 29.33 -14.61 23.05
CA GLN A 318 28.68 -14.74 24.36
C GLN A 318 28.85 -16.15 24.96
N THR A 319 28.69 -17.17 24.12
CA THR A 319 28.69 -18.56 24.59
C THR A 319 30.03 -19.28 24.36
N GLY A 320 30.90 -18.74 23.50
CA GLY A 320 32.17 -19.34 23.08
C GLY A 320 31.99 -20.56 22.17
N ARG A 321 30.76 -20.95 21.81
CA ARG A 321 30.48 -22.09 20.94
C ARG A 321 30.74 -21.73 19.48
N ARG A 322 31.21 -22.71 18.71
CA ARG A 322 31.41 -22.55 17.28
C ARG A 322 30.22 -23.09 16.49
N GLY A 323 29.86 -22.38 15.45
CA GLY A 323 28.78 -22.75 14.53
C GLY A 323 28.75 -21.87 13.29
N ASP A 324 27.86 -22.20 12.36
CA ASP A 324 27.67 -21.40 11.15
C ASP A 324 26.66 -20.29 11.41
N ILE A 325 27.00 -19.05 11.11
CA ILE A 325 26.08 -17.91 11.15
C ILE A 325 25.53 -17.70 9.75
N LYS A 326 24.21 -17.78 9.61
CA LYS A 326 23.50 -17.59 8.33
C LYS A 326 22.87 -16.19 8.30
N ILE A 327 23.48 -15.31 7.50
CA ILE A 327 22.99 -13.94 7.30
C ILE A 327 22.04 -13.93 6.10
N PRO A 328 20.75 -13.65 6.28
CA PRO A 328 19.80 -13.61 5.18
C PRO A 328 20.04 -12.39 4.30
N LEU A 329 19.85 -12.58 3.00
CA LEU A 329 20.03 -11.54 2.00
C LEU A 329 18.74 -11.32 1.21
N ASP A 330 18.53 -10.09 0.80
CA ASP A 330 17.43 -9.72 -0.07
C ASP A 330 17.67 -10.23 -1.52
N PRO A 331 16.72 -10.06 -2.45
CA PRO A 331 16.91 -10.47 -3.85
C PRO A 331 18.09 -9.79 -4.56
N HIS A 332 18.60 -8.67 -4.04
CA HIS A 332 19.76 -7.94 -4.56
C HIS A 332 21.07 -8.31 -3.85
N GLY A 333 21.04 -9.28 -2.94
CA GLY A 333 22.22 -9.73 -2.22
C GLY A 333 22.63 -8.86 -1.02
N ARG A 334 21.72 -8.05 -0.49
CA ARG A 334 21.94 -7.11 0.61
C ARG A 334 21.30 -7.61 1.90
N MET A 335 21.91 -7.32 3.05
CA MET A 335 21.34 -7.56 4.37
C MET A 335 20.40 -6.41 4.76
N LEU A 336 19.21 -6.69 5.24
CA LEU A 336 18.34 -5.70 5.87
C LEU A 336 18.89 -5.33 7.25
N ILE A 337 19.02 -4.03 7.51
CA ILE A 337 19.50 -3.51 8.79
C ILE A 337 18.34 -3.50 9.78
N ASN A 338 18.51 -4.14 10.93
CA ASN A 338 17.54 -4.11 12.01
C ASN A 338 17.85 -2.94 12.94
N TYR A 339 17.38 -1.76 12.55
CA TYR A 339 17.62 -0.50 13.26
C TYR A 339 17.03 -0.50 14.68
N ARG A 340 17.80 0.02 15.62
CA ARG A 340 17.28 0.43 16.92
C ARG A 340 16.39 1.68 16.77
N HIS A 341 15.48 1.87 17.73
CA HIS A 341 14.50 2.95 17.66
C HIS A 341 15.11 4.30 18.11
N GLY A 342 14.66 5.37 17.48
CA GLY A 342 15.06 6.72 17.84
C GLY A 342 16.35 7.21 17.17
N SER A 343 16.90 8.28 17.73
CA SER A 343 18.12 8.89 17.21
C SER A 343 19.37 8.05 17.48
N CYS A 344 20.43 8.33 16.75
CA CYS A 344 21.73 7.69 16.90
C CYS A 344 22.20 7.76 18.37
N ASP A 345 22.11 8.92 19.00
CA ASP A 345 22.55 9.16 20.37
C ASP A 345 21.74 8.39 21.43
N ALA A 346 20.45 8.22 21.20
CA ALA A 346 19.57 7.48 22.12
C ALA A 346 19.69 5.96 21.95
N SER A 347 20.15 5.51 20.80
CA SER A 347 20.14 4.10 20.42
C SER A 347 21.32 3.29 20.98
N PHE A 348 22.47 3.92 21.18
CA PHE A 348 23.70 3.24 21.57
C PHE A 348 24.38 3.92 22.75
N LYS A 349 25.12 3.09 23.53
CA LYS A 349 26.12 3.56 24.46
C LYS A 349 27.08 4.50 23.71
N ASN A 350 27.34 5.68 24.22
CA ASN A 350 28.16 6.67 23.54
C ASN A 350 28.95 7.53 24.49
N ASP A 351 30.02 8.10 23.96
CA ASP A 351 30.85 9.06 24.66
C ASP A 351 31.39 10.11 23.67
N SER A 352 31.80 11.28 24.19
CA SER A 352 32.41 12.34 23.39
C SER A 352 33.93 12.18 23.40
N VAL A 353 34.59 12.40 22.25
CA VAL A 353 36.06 12.40 22.15
C VAL A 353 36.71 13.37 23.15
N ILE A 354 36.03 14.48 23.48
CA ILE A 354 36.57 15.45 24.46
C ILE A 354 36.80 14.86 25.83
N ASN A 355 36.03 13.83 26.23
CA ASN A 355 36.20 13.18 27.52
C ASN A 355 37.53 12.40 27.61
N LEU A 356 37.96 11.80 26.49
CA LEU A 356 39.28 11.16 26.42
C LEU A 356 40.41 12.20 26.56
N ILE A 357 40.26 13.34 25.91
CA ILE A 357 41.21 14.45 25.99
C ILE A 357 41.19 15.12 27.37
N ASN A 358 40.06 15.17 28.04
CA ASN A 358 39.97 15.71 29.41
C ASN A 358 40.76 14.84 30.41
N LEU A 359 40.91 13.53 30.18
CA LEU A 359 41.82 12.70 30.95
C LEU A 359 43.27 13.19 30.83
N ASP A 360 43.73 13.48 29.60
CA ASP A 360 45.07 14.01 29.34
C ASP A 360 45.27 15.40 30.01
N ILE A 361 44.27 16.25 29.90
CA ILE A 361 44.30 17.58 30.54
C ILE A 361 44.43 17.46 32.05
N THR A 362 43.63 16.59 32.68
CA THR A 362 43.64 16.37 34.14
C THR A 362 44.96 15.75 34.60
N GLU A 363 45.49 14.78 33.86
CA GLU A 363 46.79 14.21 34.09
C GLU A 363 47.89 15.28 34.05
N ASN A 364 47.92 16.09 33.01
CA ASN A 364 48.84 17.20 32.87
C ASN A 364 48.74 18.25 34.01
N GLN A 365 47.52 18.47 34.55
CA GLN A 365 47.34 19.29 35.73
C GLN A 365 48.02 18.72 36.94
N ILE A 366 47.87 17.39 37.17
CA ILE A 366 48.60 16.67 38.25
C ILE A 366 50.12 16.89 38.14
N ILE A 367 50.65 16.71 36.93
CA ILE A 367 52.12 16.88 36.67
C ILE A 367 52.54 18.34 36.90
N THR A 368 51.77 19.32 36.41
CA THR A 368 52.07 20.72 36.58
C THR A 368 52.08 21.10 38.08
N VAL A 369 51.11 20.61 38.82
CA VAL A 369 51.06 20.89 40.27
C VAL A 369 52.23 20.22 41.01
N LEU A 370 52.60 18.99 40.66
CA LEU A 370 53.77 18.31 41.19
C LEU A 370 55.05 19.10 40.88
N GLU A 371 55.21 19.67 39.66
CA GLU A 371 56.32 20.55 39.31
C GLU A 371 56.36 21.80 40.16
N ASN A 372 55.20 22.43 40.44
CA ASN A 372 55.12 23.59 41.28
C ASN A 372 55.55 23.27 42.73
N ILE A 373 55.04 22.17 43.31
CA ILE A 373 55.46 21.69 44.64
C ILE A 373 56.96 21.43 44.68
N ALA A 374 57.52 20.73 43.68
CA ALA A 374 58.93 20.38 43.64
C ALA A 374 59.87 21.61 43.51
N ARG A 375 59.43 22.71 42.86
CA ARG A 375 60.20 23.96 42.71
C ARG A 375 60.10 24.89 43.88
N GLN A 376 59.37 24.55 44.93
CA GLN A 376 59.23 25.39 46.17
C GLN A 376 59.82 24.66 47.39
N PRO A 377 61.19 24.46 47.44
CA PRO A 377 61.82 23.79 48.55
C PRO A 377 61.73 24.56 49.84
N VAL A 378 61.38 23.91 50.93
CA VAL A 378 61.51 24.40 52.28
C VAL A 378 62.64 23.63 52.96
N TYR A 379 63.51 24.36 53.63
CA TYR A 379 64.77 23.78 54.17
C TYR A 379 64.64 23.50 55.68
N THR A 380 65.15 22.37 56.14
CA THR A 380 65.26 21.99 57.53
C THR A 380 66.38 22.79 58.20
N ASP A 381 66.61 22.59 59.53
CA ASP A 381 67.67 23.27 60.31
C ASP A 381 69.14 22.94 59.91
N ASP A 382 69.30 21.75 59.36
CA ASP A 382 70.59 21.30 58.83
C ASP A 382 70.91 21.75 57.40
N GLY A 383 69.99 22.50 56.77
CA GLY A 383 70.13 23.00 55.43
C GLY A 383 69.77 22.03 54.34
N SER A 384 69.18 20.85 54.68
CA SER A 384 68.57 19.91 53.69
C SER A 384 67.19 20.34 53.29
N GLU A 385 66.73 19.95 52.08
CA GLU A 385 65.36 20.12 51.66
C GLU A 385 64.43 19.20 52.45
N MET A 386 63.20 19.64 52.73
CA MET A 386 62.18 18.78 53.30
C MET A 386 61.79 17.64 52.33
N GLU A 387 61.51 16.46 52.84
CA GLU A 387 61.26 15.23 52.15
C GLU A 387 60.21 15.34 51.00
N TYR A 388 59.22 16.16 51.14
CA TYR A 388 58.17 16.32 50.08
C TYR A 388 58.75 16.81 48.74
N THR A 389 59.80 17.67 48.77
CA THR A 389 60.42 18.21 47.57
C THR A 389 61.13 17.11 46.79
N SER A 390 61.98 16.31 47.45
CA SER A 390 62.66 15.17 46.83
C SER A 390 61.71 14.12 46.32
N PHE A 391 60.65 13.85 47.08
CA PHE A 391 59.63 12.86 46.64
C PHE A 391 58.80 13.37 45.44
N ALA A 392 58.46 14.65 45.37
CA ALA A 392 57.85 15.26 44.18
C ALA A 392 58.74 15.14 42.95
N TRP A 393 60.08 15.40 43.09
CA TRP A 393 61.02 15.16 42.00
C TRP A 393 61.17 13.70 41.58
N GLU A 394 61.12 12.75 42.53
CA GLU A 394 61.11 11.30 42.21
C GLU A 394 59.86 10.91 41.41
N LEU A 395 58.68 11.44 41.77
CA LEU A 395 57.44 11.20 41.01
C LEU A 395 57.52 11.78 39.60
N LEU A 396 58.03 12.96 39.46
CA LEU A 396 58.19 13.59 38.12
C LEU A 396 59.20 12.80 37.24
N ASP A 397 60.29 12.33 37.82
CA ASP A 397 61.26 11.48 37.10
C ASP A 397 60.64 10.15 36.69
N PHE A 398 59.85 9.53 37.59
CA PHE A 398 59.13 8.31 37.31
C PHE A 398 58.13 8.52 36.15
N TYR A 399 57.38 9.62 36.17
CA TYR A 399 56.49 9.97 35.10
C TYR A 399 57.25 10.16 33.75
N ASN A 400 58.38 10.83 33.76
CA ASN A 400 59.25 11.02 32.57
C ASN A 400 59.74 9.65 32.04
N GLN A 401 60.04 8.67 32.93
CA GLN A 401 60.44 7.31 32.54
C GLN A 401 59.28 6.61 31.84
N ILE A 402 58.05 6.74 32.32
CA ILE A 402 56.83 6.17 31.74
C ILE A 402 56.59 6.77 30.35
N GLU A 403 56.67 8.09 30.20
CA GLU A 403 56.50 8.76 28.91
C GLU A 403 57.60 8.37 27.91
N SER A 404 58.85 8.26 28.35
CA SER A 404 59.95 7.77 27.52
C SER A 404 59.74 6.33 27.08
N TYR A 405 59.22 5.48 27.95
CA TYR A 405 58.92 4.09 27.59
C TYR A 405 57.74 4.00 26.61
N LYS A 406 56.72 4.82 26.75
CA LYS A 406 55.62 4.95 25.79
C LYS A 406 56.14 5.41 24.41
N GLU A 407 57.04 6.40 24.39
CA GLU A 407 57.70 6.85 23.12
C GLU A 407 58.50 5.70 22.47
N GLN A 408 59.22 4.89 23.25
CA GLN A 408 59.95 3.73 22.71
C GLN A 408 59.04 2.67 22.12
N LEU A 409 57.89 2.40 22.77
CA LEU A 409 56.85 1.50 22.23
C LEU A 409 56.26 2.01 20.93
N LEU A 410 55.98 3.33 20.84
CA LEU A 410 55.53 3.96 19.61
C LEU A 410 56.57 3.92 18.50
N LEU A 411 57.85 4.01 18.80
CA LEU A 411 58.94 3.88 17.81
C LEU A 411 59.02 2.48 17.21
N LYS A 412 58.59 1.43 17.93
CA LYS A 412 58.47 0.05 17.41
C LYS A 412 57.32 -0.14 16.45
N CYS A 413 56.38 0.81 16.38
CA CYS A 413 55.21 0.75 15.50
C CYS A 413 55.59 1.18 14.07
N THR A 414 56.29 0.35 13.32
CA THR A 414 56.88 0.67 12.01
C THR A 414 56.01 0.24 10.83
N GLY A 415 54.95 -0.52 11.05
CA GLY A 415 54.00 -0.97 10.03
C GLY A 415 53.95 -2.48 9.87
N PHE A 416 53.19 -2.95 8.85
CA PHE A 416 53.12 -4.34 8.43
C PHE A 416 53.81 -4.47 7.06
N ASP A 417 54.51 -5.58 6.84
CA ASP A 417 55.09 -5.90 5.56
C ASP A 417 54.04 -6.31 4.52
N GLU A 418 54.45 -6.53 3.30
CA GLU A 418 53.58 -6.98 2.20
C GLU A 418 52.93 -8.35 2.43
N ASN A 419 53.42 -9.14 3.40
CA ASN A 419 52.86 -10.43 3.79
C ASN A 419 51.89 -10.32 4.99
N GLY A 420 51.74 -9.13 5.57
CA GLY A 420 50.94 -8.85 6.75
C GLY A 420 51.63 -9.15 8.07
N ASN A 421 52.98 -9.30 8.07
CA ASN A 421 53.73 -9.41 9.31
C ASN A 421 54.14 -8.01 9.76
N ALA A 422 54.08 -7.74 11.08
CA ALA A 422 54.56 -6.50 11.63
C ALA A 422 56.11 -6.46 11.51
N TYR A 423 56.70 -5.35 11.01
CA TYR A 423 58.13 -5.13 11.05
C TYR A 423 58.64 -5.01 12.47
N ASP A 424 58.02 -4.10 13.19
CA ASP A 424 58.07 -3.92 14.63
C ASP A 424 56.70 -3.55 15.15
N GLY A 425 56.44 -3.80 16.38
CA GLY A 425 55.12 -3.50 16.92
C GLY A 425 55.12 -3.63 18.43
N ILE A 426 54.00 -3.27 19.00
CA ILE A 426 53.84 -3.38 20.43
C ILE A 426 53.61 -4.85 20.83
N ASN A 427 54.42 -5.32 21.78
CA ASN A 427 54.25 -6.61 22.43
C ASN A 427 53.30 -6.46 23.61
N GLN A 428 52.35 -7.39 23.80
CA GLN A 428 51.39 -7.32 24.90
C GLN A 428 52.07 -7.28 26.28
N SER A 429 53.16 -8.03 26.47
CA SER A 429 53.94 -8.00 27.73
C SER A 429 54.58 -6.63 27.97
N GLU A 430 55.07 -5.97 26.95
CA GLU A 430 55.69 -4.62 27.06
C GLU A 430 54.61 -3.56 27.34
N TYR A 431 53.42 -3.73 26.73
CA TYR A 431 52.29 -2.88 27.06
C TYR A 431 51.78 -3.06 28.49
N ASP A 432 51.72 -4.30 28.96
CA ASP A 432 51.31 -4.61 30.32
C ASP A 432 52.30 -4.00 31.35
N GLU A 433 53.62 -4.01 31.04
CA GLU A 433 54.65 -3.34 31.85
C GLU A 433 54.41 -1.82 31.87
N TYR A 434 54.23 -1.19 30.69
CA TYR A 434 53.90 0.22 30.60
C TYR A 434 52.65 0.58 31.42
N TYR A 435 51.58 -0.20 31.28
CA TYR A 435 50.34 0.04 32.00
C TYR A 435 50.48 -0.18 33.51
N ALA A 436 51.32 -1.14 33.95
CA ALA A 436 51.67 -1.35 35.36
C ALA A 436 52.40 -0.14 35.93
N MET A 437 53.42 0.37 35.25
CA MET A 437 54.17 1.58 35.62
C MET A 437 53.23 2.78 35.85
N ARG A 438 52.26 2.99 34.93
CA ARG A 438 51.25 4.06 35.09
C ARG A 438 50.44 3.89 36.34
N ASN A 439 49.91 2.70 36.60
CA ASN A 439 49.13 2.43 37.81
C ASN A 439 49.94 2.63 39.10
N GLU A 440 51.22 2.25 39.06
CA GLU A 440 52.19 2.47 40.18
C GLU A 440 52.39 3.98 40.40
N PHE A 441 52.57 4.78 39.34
CA PHE A 441 52.72 6.22 39.43
C PHE A 441 51.49 6.87 40.14
N PHE A 442 50.26 6.59 39.70
CA PHE A 442 49.10 7.18 40.34
C PHE A 442 48.95 6.71 41.80
N SER A 443 49.27 5.45 42.09
CA SER A 443 49.29 4.97 43.46
C SER A 443 50.37 5.67 44.31
N ALA A 444 51.49 6.03 43.72
CA ALA A 444 52.53 6.80 44.39
C ALA A 444 52.13 8.26 44.62
N VAL A 445 51.44 8.87 43.70
CA VAL A 445 50.83 10.21 43.84
C VAL A 445 49.81 10.20 45.02
N ASP A 446 48.94 9.22 45.05
CA ASP A 446 48.01 9.05 46.20
C ASP A 446 48.74 8.88 47.53
N SER A 447 49.83 8.13 47.55
CA SER A 447 50.65 7.96 48.74
C SER A 447 51.30 9.28 49.17
N PHE A 448 51.80 10.05 48.21
CA PHE A 448 52.35 11.39 48.40
C PHE A 448 51.32 12.35 49.04
N ILE A 449 50.10 12.36 48.53
CA ILE A 449 48.97 13.17 49.07
C ILE A 449 48.63 12.72 50.51
N ASN A 450 48.59 11.43 50.76
CA ASN A 450 48.20 10.87 52.07
C ASN A 450 49.26 11.03 53.17
N ASN A 451 50.49 11.35 52.81
CA ASN A 451 51.55 11.60 53.78
C ASN A 451 51.36 12.94 54.57
N ASP A 452 50.42 13.79 54.20
CA ASP A 452 50.01 15.02 54.84
C ASP A 452 51.16 15.90 55.29
N TYR A 453 52.02 16.28 54.33
CA TYR A 453 53.18 17.10 54.52
C TYR A 453 52.87 18.56 54.97
N LEU A 454 51.71 19.10 54.69
CA LEU A 454 51.33 20.51 54.91
C LEU A 454 51.49 20.96 56.36
N PRO A 455 51.08 20.21 57.41
CA PRO A 455 51.28 20.66 58.83
C PRO A 455 52.76 20.90 59.13
N GLY A 456 53.65 19.95 58.75
CA GLY A 456 55.10 20.08 58.99
C GLY A 456 55.74 21.23 58.20
N ILE A 457 55.31 21.43 56.95
CA ILE A 457 55.75 22.58 56.13
C ILE A 457 55.34 23.91 56.75
N LYS A 458 54.09 24.02 57.26
CA LYS A 458 53.58 25.25 57.87
C LYS A 458 54.34 25.56 59.20
N GLU A 459 54.56 24.54 60.02
CA GLU A 459 55.36 24.66 61.27
C GLU A 459 56.77 25.16 60.93
N ARG A 460 57.38 24.58 59.94
CA ARG A 460 58.71 24.95 59.51
C ARG A 460 58.79 26.39 58.96
N LEU A 461 57.86 26.82 58.16
CA LEU A 461 57.73 28.16 57.65
C LEU A 461 57.46 29.19 58.76
N ASP A 462 56.73 28.82 59.81
CA ASP A 462 56.51 29.65 61.00
C ASP A 462 57.81 29.83 61.79
N GLU A 463 58.67 28.85 61.86
CA GLU A 463 60.01 28.99 62.46
C GLU A 463 60.90 29.93 61.60
N LEU A 464 60.85 29.80 60.30
CA LEU A 464 61.63 30.60 59.35
C LEU A 464 61.19 32.09 59.30
N SER A 465 59.97 32.39 59.70
CA SER A 465 59.45 33.75 59.76
C SER A 465 60.24 34.68 60.74
N LYS A 466 61.03 34.07 61.60
CA LYS A 466 61.94 34.81 62.53
C LYS A 466 63.15 35.35 61.78
N TYR A 467 63.52 34.81 60.62
CA TYR A 467 64.72 35.10 59.89
C TYR A 467 64.49 35.67 58.44
N LEU A 468 63.29 35.44 57.92
CA LEU A 468 62.90 35.86 56.56
C LEU A 468 61.75 36.84 56.63
N ASP A 469 61.51 37.53 55.53
CA ASP A 469 60.39 38.49 55.38
C ASP A 469 59.05 37.72 55.55
N GLU A 470 58.16 38.28 56.39
CA GLU A 470 56.87 37.75 56.72
C GLU A 470 55.93 37.63 55.51
N GLU A 471 56.04 38.57 54.56
CA GLU A 471 55.22 38.58 53.35
C GLU A 471 55.62 37.39 52.47
N THR A 472 56.90 37.15 52.26
CA THR A 472 57.41 35.99 51.53
C THR A 472 57.01 34.65 52.14
N ILE A 473 57.08 34.53 53.46
CA ILE A 473 56.67 33.33 54.19
C ILE A 473 55.19 33.05 54.01
N ASN A 474 54.33 34.11 54.14
CA ASN A 474 52.90 33.98 54.00
C ASN A 474 52.49 33.58 52.55
N GLN A 475 53.15 34.19 51.57
CA GLN A 475 52.97 33.82 50.17
C GLN A 475 53.32 32.35 49.88
N THR A 476 54.52 31.90 50.38
CA THR A 476 54.95 30.50 50.23
C THR A 476 54.00 29.52 50.88
N LYS A 477 53.47 29.86 52.08
CA LYS A 477 52.43 29.07 52.78
C LYS A 477 51.14 28.95 51.97
N GLU A 478 50.72 30.08 51.39
CA GLU A 478 49.50 30.16 50.60
C GLU A 478 49.65 29.33 49.31
N TYR A 479 50.76 29.49 48.56
CA TYR A 479 51.02 28.77 47.33
C TYR A 479 51.13 27.23 47.57
N LEU A 480 51.96 26.81 48.57
CA LEU A 480 52.07 25.36 48.87
C LEU A 480 50.75 24.76 49.35
N THR A 481 49.97 25.54 50.14
CA THR A 481 48.66 25.07 50.57
C THR A 481 47.71 24.90 49.38
N GLN A 482 47.74 25.82 48.43
CA GLN A 482 46.94 25.76 47.23
C GLN A 482 47.40 24.58 46.35
N ASP A 483 48.70 24.46 46.09
CA ASP A 483 49.24 23.39 45.25
C ASP A 483 48.87 21.95 45.80
N PHE A 484 49.04 21.72 47.09
CA PHE A 484 48.66 20.44 47.72
C PHE A 484 47.16 20.18 47.66
N ASN A 485 46.31 21.22 47.81
CA ASN A 485 44.88 21.09 47.67
C ASN A 485 44.47 20.80 46.18
N ASP A 486 45.13 21.46 45.26
CA ASP A 486 44.90 21.25 43.82
C ASP A 486 45.35 19.86 43.37
N LEU A 487 46.49 19.38 43.90
CA LEU A 487 46.97 18.04 43.62
C LEU A 487 45.97 16.98 44.13
N GLU A 488 45.48 17.14 45.36
CA GLU A 488 44.44 16.22 45.88
C GLU A 488 43.17 16.27 45.06
N TYR A 489 42.72 17.47 44.64
CA TYR A 489 41.54 17.66 43.84
C TYR A 489 41.69 17.01 42.46
N PHE A 490 42.81 17.29 41.74
CA PHE A 490 43.02 16.74 40.41
C PHE A 490 43.24 15.20 40.42
N SER A 491 43.97 14.64 41.43
CA SER A 491 44.16 13.21 41.58
C SER A 491 42.83 12.49 41.79
N LYS A 492 42.02 12.94 42.72
CA LYS A 492 40.68 12.36 42.98
C LYS A 492 39.76 12.49 41.81
N SER A 493 39.81 13.62 41.10
CA SER A 493 39.02 13.85 39.89
C SER A 493 39.42 12.92 38.76
N TYR A 494 40.73 12.74 38.56
CA TYR A 494 41.27 11.81 37.57
C TYR A 494 40.85 10.36 37.87
N ASP A 495 41.04 9.89 39.10
CA ASP A 495 40.67 8.52 39.48
C ASP A 495 39.21 8.21 39.29
N SER A 496 38.37 9.13 39.78
CA SER A 496 36.93 8.96 39.63
C SER A 496 36.54 8.91 38.15
N PHE A 497 37.04 9.84 37.34
CA PHE A 497 36.76 9.96 35.92
C PHE A 497 37.33 8.80 35.12
N PHE A 498 38.58 8.41 35.37
CA PHE A 498 39.21 7.26 34.74
C PHE A 498 38.45 5.96 35.01
N LYS A 499 37.98 5.76 36.26
CA LYS A 499 37.18 4.60 36.61
C LYS A 499 35.85 4.55 35.87
N GLU A 500 35.13 5.67 35.79
CA GLU A 500 33.90 5.79 35.05
C GLU A 500 34.11 5.48 33.56
N MET A 501 35.12 6.09 32.95
CA MET A 501 35.52 5.88 31.58
C MET A 501 35.92 4.43 31.31
N LYS A 502 36.65 3.81 32.23
CA LYS A 502 37.06 2.40 32.12
C LYS A 502 35.85 1.45 32.15
N GLU A 503 34.83 1.69 32.99
CA GLU A 503 33.60 0.92 32.96
C GLU A 503 32.87 1.08 31.62
N LEU A 504 33.01 2.23 31.01
CA LEU A 504 32.39 2.53 29.70
C LEU A 504 33.10 1.85 28.54
N TYR A 505 34.43 1.90 28.49
CA TYR A 505 35.26 1.47 27.35
C TYR A 505 35.73 0.01 27.42
N ASN A 506 35.81 -0.59 28.62
CA ASN A 506 36.38 -1.94 28.77
C ASN A 506 35.64 -2.98 27.91
N GLY A 507 36.35 -3.61 26.98
CA GLY A 507 35.80 -4.58 26.04
C GLY A 507 34.90 -3.99 24.94
N ALA A 508 34.83 -2.67 24.81
CA ALA A 508 33.97 -2.00 23.83
C ALA A 508 34.50 -2.12 22.39
N TYR A 509 33.56 -2.27 21.47
CA TYR A 509 33.76 -2.08 20.03
C TYR A 509 33.39 -0.63 19.69
N CYS A 510 34.40 0.22 19.70
CA CYS A 510 34.22 1.67 19.53
C CYS A 510 34.09 2.02 18.05
N ILE A 511 33.06 2.77 17.69
CA ILE A 511 32.93 3.33 16.34
C ILE A 511 33.03 4.84 16.45
N ILE A 512 34.08 5.42 15.81
CA ILE A 512 34.34 6.86 15.85
C ILE A 512 33.78 7.50 14.59
N GLY A 513 32.98 8.55 14.76
CA GLY A 513 32.45 9.33 13.64
C GLY A 513 31.99 10.72 14.04
N ASN A 514 31.71 11.53 13.02
CA ASN A 514 31.27 12.92 13.22
C ASN A 514 29.77 12.97 13.45
N THR A 515 29.36 13.51 14.61
CA THR A 515 27.95 13.69 15.00
C THR A 515 27.61 15.15 15.30
N ALA A 516 28.49 16.08 14.98
CA ALA A 516 28.27 17.50 15.20
C ALA A 516 27.11 18.02 14.31
N THR A 517 26.43 19.03 14.80
CA THR A 517 25.27 19.63 14.08
C THR A 517 25.64 20.23 12.71
N SER A 518 26.91 20.53 12.49
CA SER A 518 27.45 21.05 11.22
C SER A 518 27.87 19.96 10.24
N THR A 519 27.74 18.67 10.61
CA THR A 519 28.15 17.57 9.72
C THR A 519 27.23 17.45 8.52
N THR A 520 27.80 17.08 7.39
CA THR A 520 27.07 16.64 6.18
C THR A 520 26.98 15.13 6.09
N ASP A 521 27.57 14.39 7.04
CA ASP A 521 27.60 12.94 7.08
C ASP A 521 26.31 12.37 7.71
N ILE A 522 25.20 12.71 7.07
CA ILE A 522 23.86 12.28 7.47
C ILE A 522 23.15 11.52 6.36
N GLY A 523 22.20 10.69 6.74
CA GLY A 523 21.40 9.93 5.79
C GLY A 523 20.02 9.60 6.31
N ALA A 524 19.06 9.41 5.40
CA ALA A 524 17.71 9.01 5.78
C ALA A 524 17.66 7.51 6.12
N THR A 525 17.00 7.20 7.23
CA THR A 525 16.69 5.84 7.70
C THR A 525 15.18 5.68 7.86
N PRO A 526 14.64 4.48 8.08
CA PRO A 526 13.21 4.29 8.36
C PRO A 526 12.68 5.07 9.56
N TYR A 527 13.56 5.49 10.49
CA TYR A 527 13.17 6.20 11.70
C TYR A 527 13.36 7.71 11.61
N GLU A 528 14.44 8.17 11.00
CA GLU A 528 14.82 9.58 10.91
C GLU A 528 15.29 9.96 9.51
N THR A 529 15.02 11.19 9.11
CA THR A 529 15.45 11.73 7.81
C THR A 529 16.88 12.28 7.85
N GLU A 530 17.39 12.62 9.02
CA GLU A 530 18.71 13.19 9.27
C GLU A 530 19.45 12.32 10.31
N TYR A 531 19.67 11.05 9.99
CA TYR A 531 20.35 10.11 10.86
C TYR A 531 21.87 10.15 10.61
N MET A 532 22.67 10.19 11.67
CA MET A 532 24.13 10.19 11.58
C MET A 532 24.65 8.88 11.00
N ASN A 533 25.45 8.94 9.94
CA ASN A 533 25.89 7.72 9.23
C ASN A 533 26.70 6.76 10.11
N VAL A 534 27.50 7.27 11.05
CA VAL A 534 28.20 6.45 12.06
C VAL A 534 27.25 5.51 12.82
N GLY A 535 26.03 5.94 13.11
CA GLY A 535 25.00 5.13 13.73
C GLY A 535 24.48 4.00 12.84
N ILE A 536 24.62 4.12 11.51
CA ILE A 536 24.29 3.03 10.59
C ILE A 536 25.25 1.86 10.78
N HIS A 537 26.55 2.16 10.86
CA HIS A 537 27.58 1.14 11.12
C HIS A 537 27.38 0.47 12.49
N ALA A 538 26.98 1.22 13.50
CA ALA A 538 26.60 0.66 14.81
C ALA A 538 25.39 -0.27 14.73
N ASN A 539 24.35 0.08 13.98
CA ASN A 539 23.19 -0.79 13.76
C ASN A 539 23.56 -2.05 12.97
N ILE A 540 24.44 -1.95 11.98
CA ILE A 540 24.94 -3.11 11.22
C ILE A 540 25.67 -4.06 12.17
N LEU A 541 26.65 -3.55 12.94
CA LEU A 541 27.40 -4.35 13.89
C LEU A 541 26.52 -4.98 14.96
N ASN A 542 25.56 -4.20 15.48
CA ASN A 542 24.57 -4.69 16.46
C ASN A 542 23.71 -5.83 15.90
N THR A 543 23.23 -5.67 14.65
CA THR A 543 22.43 -6.70 13.95
C THR A 543 23.23 -7.99 13.77
N LEU A 544 24.51 -7.87 13.37
CA LEU A 544 25.39 -9.00 13.14
C LEU A 544 25.73 -9.75 14.46
N LEU A 545 26.15 -9.02 15.51
CA LEU A 545 26.52 -9.59 16.79
C LEU A 545 25.37 -10.26 17.53
N ASN A 546 24.17 -9.68 17.46
CA ASN A 546 22.98 -10.24 18.10
C ASN A 546 22.31 -11.30 17.22
N GLN A 547 22.73 -11.48 15.96
CA GLN A 547 22.11 -12.36 14.97
C GLN A 547 20.60 -12.14 14.82
N ASP A 548 20.15 -10.91 15.09
CA ASP A 548 18.73 -10.52 15.00
C ASP A 548 18.40 -10.02 13.58
N PHE A 549 18.46 -10.96 12.64
CA PHE A 549 18.28 -10.69 11.22
C PHE A 549 16.83 -10.59 10.80
N ILE A 550 16.54 -9.65 9.91
CA ILE A 550 15.29 -9.58 9.16
C ILE A 550 15.46 -10.42 7.88
N VAL A 551 14.57 -11.39 7.70
CA VAL A 551 14.55 -12.27 6.53
C VAL A 551 13.64 -11.67 5.48
N SER A 552 14.19 -11.21 4.37
CA SER A 552 13.41 -10.76 3.21
C SER A 552 12.96 -11.96 2.38
N LEU A 553 11.65 -12.15 2.26
CA LEU A 553 11.08 -13.16 1.38
C LEU A 553 10.62 -12.53 0.06
N LYS A 554 10.51 -13.36 -0.98
CA LYS A 554 10.09 -12.90 -2.30
C LYS A 554 8.58 -12.59 -2.30
N TRP A 555 8.17 -11.52 -2.96
CA TRP A 555 6.76 -11.12 -3.10
C TRP A 555 5.87 -12.26 -3.67
N GLN A 556 6.44 -13.13 -4.53
CA GLN A 556 5.73 -14.25 -5.14
C GLN A 556 5.10 -15.18 -4.10
N THR A 557 5.77 -15.37 -2.95
CA THR A 557 5.28 -16.26 -1.89
C THR A 557 3.93 -15.74 -1.34
N GLY A 558 3.85 -14.47 -0.98
CA GLY A 558 2.64 -13.85 -0.48
C GLY A 558 1.54 -13.79 -1.54
N PHE A 559 1.91 -13.41 -2.75
CA PHE A 559 0.99 -13.31 -3.88
C PHE A 559 0.35 -14.67 -4.23
N PHE A 560 1.15 -15.73 -4.27
CA PHE A 560 0.64 -17.08 -4.59
C PHE A 560 -0.31 -17.59 -3.51
N ILE A 561 -0.01 -17.38 -2.23
CA ILE A 561 -0.91 -17.77 -1.13
C ILE A 561 -2.20 -16.95 -1.18
N ALA A 562 -2.13 -15.65 -1.45
CA ALA A 562 -3.30 -14.79 -1.63
C ALA A 562 -4.17 -15.23 -2.82
N PHE A 563 -3.55 -15.62 -3.94
CA PHE A 563 -4.24 -16.13 -5.11
C PHE A 563 -4.98 -17.45 -4.80
N ILE A 564 -4.32 -18.39 -4.11
CA ILE A 564 -4.97 -19.62 -3.65
C ILE A 564 -6.14 -19.30 -2.72
N LEU A 565 -5.97 -18.38 -1.77
CA LEU A 565 -7.03 -17.94 -0.87
C LEU A 565 -8.23 -17.38 -1.65
N ALA A 566 -7.99 -16.57 -2.67
CA ALA A 566 -9.04 -16.00 -3.52
C ALA A 566 -9.82 -17.08 -4.28
N ILE A 567 -9.15 -18.15 -4.75
CA ILE A 567 -9.78 -19.29 -5.40
C ILE A 567 -10.57 -20.14 -4.38
N ILE A 568 -10.01 -20.41 -3.21
CA ILE A 568 -10.69 -21.15 -2.13
C ILE A 568 -11.97 -20.42 -1.72
N MET A 569 -11.90 -19.11 -1.53
CA MET A 569 -13.07 -18.29 -1.18
C MET A 569 -14.15 -18.29 -2.25
N LEU A 570 -13.80 -18.49 -3.52
CA LEU A 570 -14.77 -18.66 -4.60
C LEU A 570 -15.46 -20.04 -4.53
N ILE A 571 -14.70 -21.11 -4.26
CA ILE A 571 -15.20 -22.49 -4.29
C ILE A 571 -16.06 -22.80 -3.05
N LEU A 572 -15.61 -22.41 -1.87
CA LEU A 572 -16.26 -22.72 -0.60
C LEU A 572 -17.56 -21.94 -0.37
N ASN A 573 -17.75 -20.82 -1.04
CA ASN A 573 -18.87 -19.93 -0.81
C ASN A 573 -20.11 -20.31 -1.64
N ASN A 574 -20.99 -21.12 -1.03
CA ASN A 574 -22.31 -21.49 -1.58
C ASN A 574 -23.47 -20.73 -0.88
N GLN A 575 -23.17 -19.67 -0.15
CA GLN A 575 -24.09 -18.86 0.64
C GLN A 575 -24.68 -17.68 -0.17
N SER A 576 -25.54 -16.87 0.47
CA SER A 576 -26.04 -15.64 -0.14
C SER A 576 -24.91 -14.69 -0.53
N ASN A 577 -25.12 -13.85 -1.55
CA ASN A 577 -24.11 -12.91 -2.07
C ASN A 577 -23.53 -11.99 -0.98
N THR A 578 -24.33 -11.57 0.00
CA THR A 578 -23.90 -10.72 1.11
C THR A 578 -22.92 -11.46 2.02
N ILE A 579 -23.25 -12.69 2.43
CA ILE A 579 -22.38 -13.52 3.28
C ILE A 579 -21.06 -13.84 2.56
N GLN A 580 -21.11 -14.12 1.26
CA GLN A 580 -19.91 -14.35 0.46
C GLN A 580 -18.96 -13.13 0.44
N ASN A 581 -19.51 -11.94 0.28
CA ASN A 581 -18.72 -10.71 0.26
C ASN A 581 -18.08 -10.43 1.63
N ILE A 582 -18.83 -10.59 2.71
CA ILE A 582 -18.34 -10.41 4.09
C ILE A 582 -17.27 -11.44 4.41
N SER A 583 -17.46 -12.71 4.07
CA SER A 583 -16.48 -13.76 4.34
C SER A 583 -15.19 -13.59 3.53
N ALA A 584 -15.28 -13.18 2.26
CA ALA A 584 -14.12 -12.88 1.45
C ALA A 584 -13.34 -11.66 2.00
N PHE A 585 -14.04 -10.59 2.33
CA PHE A 585 -13.44 -9.41 2.96
C PHE A 585 -12.72 -9.78 4.27
N SER A 586 -13.41 -10.52 5.15
CA SER A 586 -12.84 -10.94 6.44
C SER A 586 -11.60 -11.83 6.25
N ALA A 587 -11.64 -12.78 5.31
CA ALA A 587 -10.50 -13.65 5.02
C ALA A 587 -9.30 -12.87 4.48
N TYR A 588 -9.54 -11.90 3.59
CA TYR A 588 -8.48 -11.04 3.04
C TYR A 588 -7.90 -10.11 4.10
N LEU A 589 -8.74 -9.54 4.96
CA LEU A 589 -8.28 -8.72 6.09
C LEU A 589 -7.43 -9.54 7.05
N ILE A 590 -7.88 -10.73 7.44
CA ILE A 590 -7.10 -11.64 8.31
C ILE A 590 -5.77 -12.00 7.66
N PHE A 591 -5.77 -12.32 6.36
CA PHE A 591 -4.54 -12.60 5.62
C PHE A 591 -3.56 -11.41 5.72
N CYS A 592 -4.02 -10.18 5.45
CA CYS A 592 -3.17 -8.99 5.54
C CYS A 592 -2.64 -8.75 6.96
N LEU A 593 -3.48 -8.95 8.00
CA LEU A 593 -3.07 -8.83 9.41
C LEU A 593 -2.05 -9.89 9.81
N VAL A 594 -2.25 -11.13 9.40
CA VAL A 594 -1.28 -12.22 9.65
C VAL A 594 0.04 -11.92 8.94
N TRP A 595 -0.03 -11.46 7.69
CA TRP A 595 1.16 -11.16 6.88
C TRP A 595 1.97 -9.99 7.45
N GLY A 596 1.30 -8.90 7.84
CA GLY A 596 1.94 -7.80 8.56
C GLY A 596 2.48 -8.24 9.93
N GLY A 597 1.74 -9.10 10.64
CA GLY A 597 2.13 -9.65 11.94
C GLY A 597 3.38 -10.53 11.87
N LEU A 598 3.61 -11.27 10.79
CA LEU A 598 4.84 -12.05 10.57
C LEU A 598 6.09 -11.17 10.55
N PHE A 599 5.96 -9.92 10.16
CA PHE A 599 7.06 -8.95 10.21
C PHE A 599 7.12 -8.23 11.57
N VAL A 600 6.01 -7.74 12.09
CA VAL A 600 5.99 -6.96 13.35
C VAL A 600 6.38 -7.81 14.56
N PHE A 601 5.84 -9.02 14.67
CA PHE A 601 6.09 -9.93 15.81
C PHE A 601 7.11 -11.02 15.50
N GLY A 602 7.49 -11.19 14.25
CA GLY A 602 8.48 -12.14 13.78
C GLY A 602 9.66 -11.47 13.11
N LYS A 603 10.30 -12.20 12.19
CA LYS A 603 11.48 -11.72 11.46
C LYS A 603 11.32 -11.75 9.93
N TYR A 604 10.15 -12.09 9.43
CA TYR A 604 9.93 -12.31 8.00
C TYR A 604 9.25 -11.11 7.37
N TYR A 605 9.97 -10.37 6.55
CA TYR A 605 9.42 -9.31 5.71
C TYR A 605 9.11 -9.85 4.32
N ILE A 606 7.93 -9.53 3.82
CA ILE A 606 7.50 -9.90 2.47
C ILE A 606 6.87 -8.67 1.84
N PRO A 607 7.37 -8.17 0.71
CA PRO A 607 6.72 -7.11 -0.04
C PRO A 607 5.31 -7.56 -0.44
N PHE A 608 4.27 -6.83 -0.04
CA PHE A 608 2.89 -7.29 -0.23
C PHE A 608 1.87 -6.21 -0.60
N VAL A 609 2.32 -4.98 -0.92
CA VAL A 609 1.41 -3.92 -1.40
C VAL A 609 0.69 -4.35 -2.67
N GLY A 610 1.42 -4.91 -3.63
CA GLY A 610 0.83 -5.47 -4.84
C GLY A 610 -0.19 -6.58 -4.54
N THR A 611 0.07 -7.40 -3.51
CA THR A 611 -0.85 -8.45 -3.04
C THR A 611 -2.10 -7.86 -2.40
N ILE A 612 -1.97 -6.82 -1.55
CA ILE A 612 -3.12 -6.11 -0.97
C ILE A 612 -4.00 -5.53 -2.06
N LEU A 613 -3.41 -4.81 -3.01
CA LEU A 613 -4.14 -4.20 -4.11
C LEU A 613 -4.82 -5.24 -5.00
N TYR A 614 -4.13 -6.37 -5.27
CA TYR A 614 -4.73 -7.51 -5.94
C TYR A 614 -6.00 -7.99 -5.20
N LEU A 615 -5.93 -8.23 -3.89
CA LEU A 615 -7.07 -8.70 -3.09
C LEU A 615 -8.23 -7.69 -3.07
N ILE A 616 -7.92 -6.40 -3.02
CA ILE A 616 -8.94 -5.33 -3.09
C ILE A 616 -9.65 -5.34 -4.45
N VAL A 617 -8.88 -5.38 -5.55
CA VAL A 617 -9.45 -5.40 -6.91
C VAL A 617 -10.21 -6.70 -7.16
N ASP A 618 -9.70 -7.85 -6.68
CA ASP A 618 -10.38 -9.13 -6.75
C ASP A 618 -11.73 -9.10 -6.02
N LEU A 619 -11.78 -8.50 -4.83
CA LEU A 619 -13.02 -8.33 -4.07
C LEU A 619 -14.03 -7.43 -4.83
N ILE A 620 -13.56 -6.29 -5.34
CA ILE A 620 -14.41 -5.35 -6.11
C ILE A 620 -14.93 -6.02 -7.38
N ALA A 621 -14.07 -6.71 -8.12
CA ALA A 621 -14.46 -7.44 -9.33
C ALA A 621 -15.47 -8.55 -9.02
N GLY A 622 -15.26 -9.27 -7.92
CA GLY A 622 -16.20 -10.30 -7.44
C GLY A 622 -17.57 -9.74 -7.04
N ILE A 623 -17.60 -8.61 -6.36
CA ILE A 623 -18.83 -7.89 -6.01
C ILE A 623 -19.54 -7.40 -7.28
N GLY A 624 -18.81 -6.75 -8.18
CA GLY A 624 -19.34 -6.22 -9.45
C GLY A 624 -19.93 -7.32 -10.35
N PHE A 625 -19.22 -8.44 -10.48
CA PHE A 625 -19.71 -9.58 -11.27
C PHE A 625 -20.97 -10.19 -10.68
N ARG A 626 -21.06 -10.36 -9.37
CA ARG A 626 -22.27 -10.86 -8.68
C ARG A 626 -23.44 -9.90 -8.80
N PHE A 627 -23.19 -8.59 -8.70
CA PHE A 627 -24.20 -7.57 -8.94
C PHE A 627 -24.75 -7.64 -10.37
N TYR A 628 -23.87 -7.78 -11.35
CA TYR A 628 -24.25 -7.95 -12.77
C TYR A 628 -25.13 -9.20 -12.96
N LEU A 629 -24.76 -10.33 -12.39
CA LEU A 629 -25.56 -11.55 -12.47
C LEU A 629 -26.93 -11.41 -11.80
N SER A 630 -26.99 -10.83 -10.60
CA SER A 630 -28.24 -10.59 -9.88
C SER A 630 -29.16 -9.62 -10.64
N THR A 631 -28.60 -8.63 -11.32
CA THR A 631 -29.37 -7.69 -12.15
C THR A 631 -29.94 -8.39 -13.38
N LYS A 632 -29.14 -9.21 -14.06
CA LYS A 632 -29.62 -10.05 -15.19
C LYS A 632 -30.71 -11.01 -14.80
N GLU A 633 -30.58 -11.68 -13.67
CA GLU A 633 -31.60 -12.60 -13.15
C GLU A 633 -32.91 -11.86 -12.83
N LYS A 634 -32.82 -10.69 -12.19
CA LYS A 634 -33.98 -9.83 -11.95
C LYS A 634 -34.63 -9.34 -13.24
N GLN A 635 -33.87 -8.95 -14.25
CA GLN A 635 -34.39 -8.56 -15.55
C GLN A 635 -35.10 -9.72 -16.25
N PHE A 636 -34.56 -10.92 -16.21
CA PHE A 636 -35.17 -12.12 -16.81
C PHE A 636 -36.50 -12.47 -16.11
N ILE A 637 -36.55 -12.45 -14.77
CA ILE A 637 -37.81 -12.67 -14.02
C ILE A 637 -38.83 -11.60 -14.35
N THR A 638 -38.41 -10.33 -14.48
CA THR A 638 -39.32 -9.23 -14.86
C THR A 638 -39.86 -9.42 -16.27
N GLN A 639 -39.05 -9.87 -17.21
CA GLN A 639 -39.46 -10.15 -18.59
C GLN A 639 -40.49 -11.28 -18.65
N ILE A 640 -40.31 -12.36 -17.89
CA ILE A 640 -41.28 -13.44 -17.78
C ILE A 640 -42.58 -12.93 -17.16
N ALA A 641 -42.55 -12.17 -16.07
CA ALA A 641 -43.72 -11.63 -15.43
C ALA A 641 -44.49 -10.68 -16.36
N SER A 642 -43.81 -9.88 -17.17
CA SER A 642 -44.44 -8.97 -18.15
C SER A 642 -45.09 -9.69 -19.34
N SER A 643 -44.82 -10.98 -19.53
CA SER A 643 -45.53 -11.79 -20.53
C SER A 643 -46.94 -12.22 -20.11
N PHE A 644 -47.31 -12.05 -18.83
CA PHE A 644 -48.60 -12.42 -18.26
C PHE A 644 -49.45 -11.23 -17.80
N ALA A 645 -48.89 -10.00 -17.73
CA ALA A 645 -49.62 -8.81 -17.34
C ALA A 645 -49.02 -7.57 -18.03
N ASN A 646 -49.79 -6.49 -18.08
CA ASN A 646 -49.30 -5.21 -18.57
C ASN A 646 -48.01 -4.82 -17.82
N LYS A 647 -47.03 -4.30 -18.56
CA LYS A 647 -45.71 -3.92 -18.04
C LYS A 647 -45.77 -2.94 -16.86
N ASP A 648 -46.75 -2.04 -16.87
CA ASP A 648 -46.91 -1.08 -15.82
C ASP A 648 -47.54 -1.70 -14.54
N THR A 649 -48.44 -2.67 -14.69
CA THR A 649 -48.92 -3.50 -13.59
C THR A 649 -47.79 -4.28 -12.93
N VAL A 650 -46.90 -4.88 -13.72
CA VAL A 650 -45.70 -5.60 -13.20
C VAL A 650 -44.72 -4.66 -12.49
N ASN A 651 -44.55 -3.44 -13.01
CA ASN A 651 -43.67 -2.45 -12.39
C ASN A 651 -44.22 -1.96 -11.04
N GLU A 652 -45.56 -1.78 -10.94
CA GLU A 652 -46.19 -1.35 -9.71
C GLU A 652 -46.20 -2.48 -8.65
N LEU A 653 -46.44 -3.71 -9.06
CA LEU A 653 -46.26 -4.90 -8.22
C LEU A 653 -44.84 -5.02 -7.65
N ARG A 654 -43.84 -4.64 -8.43
CA ARG A 654 -42.44 -4.64 -7.99
C ARG A 654 -42.16 -3.57 -6.95
N LYS A 655 -42.86 -2.43 -7.01
CA LYS A 655 -42.75 -1.34 -6.02
C LYS A 655 -43.55 -1.64 -4.76
N ASN A 656 -44.71 -2.25 -4.92
CA ASN A 656 -45.62 -2.53 -3.82
C ASN A 656 -46.21 -3.96 -3.94
N PRO A 657 -45.48 -4.99 -3.49
CA PRO A 657 -45.93 -6.39 -3.59
C PRO A 657 -47.22 -6.69 -2.85
N ASP A 658 -47.56 -5.93 -1.82
CA ASP A 658 -48.75 -6.11 -1.02
C ASP A 658 -50.04 -5.49 -1.65
N ALA A 659 -49.89 -4.71 -2.71
CA ALA A 659 -51.04 -4.14 -3.44
C ALA A 659 -51.80 -5.18 -4.24
N PHE A 660 -51.23 -6.36 -4.48
CA PHE A 660 -51.85 -7.44 -5.22
C PHE A 660 -52.58 -8.38 -4.23
N LYS A 661 -53.86 -8.13 -4.05
CA LYS A 661 -54.67 -9.06 -3.26
C LYS A 661 -54.92 -10.35 -4.04
N THR A 662 -54.48 -11.47 -3.50
CA THR A 662 -54.65 -12.81 -4.07
C THR A 662 -56.12 -13.33 -3.94
N GLU A 663 -56.94 -12.63 -3.19
CA GLU A 663 -58.33 -12.98 -2.99
C GLU A 663 -59.20 -12.46 -4.13
N GLY A 664 -60.19 -13.27 -4.59
CA GLY A 664 -61.10 -12.87 -5.64
C GLY A 664 -61.94 -11.64 -5.22
N GLN A 665 -62.03 -10.66 -6.08
CA GLN A 665 -62.79 -9.41 -5.83
C GLN A 665 -63.96 -9.33 -6.78
N LYS A 666 -65.15 -8.85 -6.29
CA LYS A 666 -66.27 -8.50 -7.12
C LYS A 666 -66.12 -7.06 -7.62
N LYS A 667 -66.02 -6.89 -8.94
CA LYS A 667 -65.79 -5.59 -9.58
C LYS A 667 -66.71 -5.40 -10.78
N CYS A 668 -67.06 -4.14 -11.07
CA CYS A 668 -67.63 -3.78 -12.34
C CYS A 668 -66.53 -3.71 -13.39
N ILE A 669 -66.52 -4.57 -14.37
CA ILE A 669 -65.58 -4.67 -15.46
C ILE A 669 -66.30 -4.61 -16.79
N THR A 670 -65.52 -4.34 -17.87
CA THR A 670 -65.97 -4.55 -19.23
C THR A 670 -65.18 -5.69 -19.84
N ALA A 671 -65.85 -6.77 -20.22
CA ALA A 671 -65.24 -7.94 -20.85
C ALA A 671 -65.31 -7.83 -22.37
N LEU A 672 -64.24 -8.18 -23.05
CA LEU A 672 -64.12 -8.23 -24.51
C LEU A 672 -63.70 -9.65 -24.92
N PHE A 673 -64.47 -10.19 -25.86
CA PHE A 673 -64.18 -11.44 -26.57
C PHE A 673 -64.04 -11.16 -28.04
N SER A 674 -62.98 -11.67 -28.67
CA SER A 674 -62.87 -11.59 -30.12
C SER A 674 -62.48 -12.93 -30.71
N ASP A 675 -62.96 -13.29 -31.87
CA ASP A 675 -62.72 -14.55 -32.57
C ASP A 675 -62.64 -14.32 -34.10
N ILE A 676 -61.77 -15.06 -34.76
CA ILE A 676 -61.58 -14.90 -36.22
C ILE A 676 -62.66 -15.77 -36.96
N GLN A 677 -63.43 -15.14 -37.79
CA GLN A 677 -64.48 -15.83 -38.53
C GLN A 677 -63.88 -16.93 -39.47
N LYS A 678 -64.36 -18.18 -39.31
CA LYS A 678 -63.96 -19.34 -40.08
C LYS A 678 -62.48 -19.68 -39.97
N PHE A 679 -61.89 -19.50 -38.79
CA PHE A 679 -60.50 -19.82 -38.52
C PHE A 679 -60.12 -21.27 -38.85
N SER A 680 -61.04 -22.24 -38.57
CA SER A 680 -60.80 -23.65 -38.89
C SER A 680 -60.51 -23.84 -40.39
N THR A 681 -61.29 -23.13 -41.27
CA THR A 681 -61.10 -23.18 -42.74
C THR A 681 -59.79 -22.56 -43.17
N LEU A 682 -59.43 -21.42 -42.51
CA LEU A 682 -58.13 -20.76 -42.74
C LEU A 682 -56.99 -21.72 -42.38
N SER A 683 -57.01 -22.34 -41.21
CA SER A 683 -56.03 -23.29 -40.72
C SER A 683 -55.85 -24.48 -41.66
N GLU A 684 -56.97 -25.07 -42.12
CA GLU A 684 -56.97 -26.17 -43.09
C GLU A 684 -56.34 -25.72 -44.45
N SER A 685 -56.71 -24.56 -44.93
CA SER A 685 -56.21 -24.03 -46.21
C SER A 685 -54.73 -23.69 -46.17
N ILE A 686 -54.22 -23.12 -45.05
CA ILE A 686 -52.80 -22.89 -44.80
C ILE A 686 -52.04 -24.24 -44.74
N GLY A 687 -52.60 -25.25 -44.09
CA GLY A 687 -52.04 -26.57 -44.04
C GLY A 687 -51.92 -27.21 -45.46
N LYS A 688 -52.90 -27.03 -46.29
CA LYS A 688 -52.84 -27.48 -47.70
C LYS A 688 -51.82 -26.71 -48.53
N LEU A 689 -51.75 -25.41 -48.36
CA LEU A 689 -50.84 -24.54 -49.13
C LEU A 689 -49.35 -24.74 -48.80
N TYR A 690 -49.00 -24.94 -47.54
CA TYR A 690 -47.63 -24.96 -47.06
C TYR A 690 -47.15 -26.35 -46.55
N GLY A 691 -48.03 -27.38 -46.61
CA GLY A 691 -47.67 -28.75 -46.22
C GLY A 691 -47.08 -28.85 -44.85
N ASP A 692 -45.89 -29.44 -44.68
CA ASP A 692 -45.22 -29.62 -43.41
C ASP A 692 -44.84 -28.28 -42.68
N GLU A 693 -44.71 -27.21 -43.43
CA GLU A 693 -44.46 -25.86 -42.87
C GLU A 693 -45.74 -25.11 -42.47
N GLY A 694 -46.90 -25.65 -42.85
CA GLY A 694 -48.20 -25.05 -42.57
C GLY A 694 -48.44 -24.66 -41.15
N PRO A 695 -48.18 -25.54 -40.15
CA PRO A 695 -48.29 -25.16 -38.72
C PRO A 695 -47.43 -23.97 -38.27
N ASN A 696 -46.19 -23.92 -38.76
CA ASN A 696 -45.27 -22.81 -38.42
C ASN A 696 -45.79 -21.50 -39.05
N LYS A 697 -46.23 -21.54 -40.31
CA LYS A 697 -46.77 -20.37 -41.02
C LYS A 697 -48.08 -19.87 -40.41
N LEU A 698 -48.95 -20.77 -39.98
CA LEU A 698 -50.15 -20.43 -39.25
C LEU A 698 -49.86 -19.71 -37.92
N ILE A 699 -48.92 -20.26 -37.13
CA ILE A 699 -48.47 -19.65 -35.89
C ILE A 699 -47.85 -18.29 -36.10
N GLU A 700 -47.05 -18.13 -37.16
CA GLU A 700 -46.42 -16.82 -37.50
C GLU A 700 -47.48 -15.77 -37.80
N ILE A 701 -48.42 -16.05 -38.70
CA ILE A 701 -49.55 -15.16 -39.07
C ILE A 701 -50.40 -14.85 -37.84
N LEU A 702 -50.77 -15.87 -37.07
CA LEU A 702 -51.60 -15.72 -35.89
C LEU A 702 -50.93 -14.88 -34.83
N ASN A 703 -49.62 -15.12 -34.54
CA ASN A 703 -48.87 -14.33 -33.53
C ASN A 703 -48.75 -12.87 -33.95
N GLU A 704 -48.52 -12.61 -35.22
CA GLU A 704 -48.48 -11.22 -35.71
C GLU A 704 -49.80 -10.53 -35.60
N TYR A 705 -50.89 -11.20 -36.10
CA TYR A 705 -52.22 -10.68 -36.04
C TYR A 705 -52.74 -10.44 -34.61
N LEU A 706 -52.65 -11.46 -33.75
CA LEU A 706 -53.04 -11.36 -32.33
C LEU A 706 -52.19 -10.31 -31.59
N GLY A 707 -50.92 -10.19 -31.96
CA GLY A 707 -50.02 -9.19 -31.38
C GLY A 707 -50.45 -7.76 -31.72
N GLN A 708 -50.82 -7.50 -33.00
CA GLN A 708 -51.32 -6.20 -33.44
C GLN A 708 -52.66 -5.89 -32.77
N MET A 709 -53.61 -6.85 -32.73
CA MET A 709 -54.92 -6.70 -32.07
C MET A 709 -54.79 -6.42 -30.56
N SER A 710 -53.89 -7.18 -29.89
CA SER A 710 -53.64 -7.02 -28.45
C SER A 710 -53.04 -5.64 -28.12
N ASN A 711 -52.21 -5.06 -29.01
CA ASN A 711 -51.65 -3.73 -28.79
C ASN A 711 -52.73 -2.66 -28.64
N GLU A 712 -53.88 -2.76 -29.37
CA GLU A 712 -54.98 -1.81 -29.22
C GLU A 712 -55.76 -1.95 -27.90
N ILE A 713 -55.80 -3.18 -27.35
CA ILE A 713 -56.34 -3.47 -26.02
C ILE A 713 -55.41 -2.86 -24.94
N LEU A 714 -54.12 -3.16 -25.05
CA LEU A 714 -53.11 -2.71 -24.07
C LEU A 714 -52.91 -1.20 -24.11
N ARG A 715 -53.05 -0.55 -25.29
CA ARG A 715 -52.97 0.91 -25.46
C ARG A 715 -54.01 1.64 -24.58
N ASN A 716 -55.19 1.08 -24.46
CA ASN A 716 -56.26 1.60 -23.62
C ASN A 716 -56.27 0.99 -22.20
N ASN A 717 -55.15 0.49 -21.73
CA ASN A 717 -54.97 -0.13 -20.40
C ASN A 717 -55.84 -1.34 -20.15
N GLY A 718 -56.37 -1.99 -21.19
CA GLY A 718 -57.03 -3.27 -21.08
C GLY A 718 -56.04 -4.37 -20.68
N ASN A 719 -56.50 -5.38 -19.99
CA ASN A 719 -55.69 -6.53 -19.56
C ASN A 719 -56.10 -7.77 -20.36
N ILE A 720 -55.17 -8.44 -20.99
CA ILE A 720 -55.41 -9.69 -21.71
C ILE A 720 -55.43 -10.83 -20.68
N ASP A 721 -56.57 -11.50 -20.56
CA ASP A 721 -56.71 -12.67 -19.71
C ASP A 721 -56.01 -13.86 -20.32
N LYS A 722 -56.33 -14.21 -21.55
CA LYS A 722 -55.76 -15.32 -22.28
C LYS A 722 -56.08 -15.26 -23.78
N TYR A 723 -55.38 -16.10 -24.52
CA TYR A 723 -55.73 -16.46 -25.89
C TYR A 723 -56.31 -17.89 -25.88
N GLU A 724 -57.42 -18.08 -26.54
CA GLU A 724 -58.01 -19.41 -26.76
C GLU A 724 -58.04 -19.69 -28.26
N GLY A 725 -56.97 -20.28 -28.78
CA GLY A 725 -56.74 -20.48 -30.20
C GLY A 725 -56.53 -19.14 -30.91
N ASP A 726 -57.50 -18.73 -31.75
CA ASP A 726 -57.55 -17.45 -32.45
C ASP A 726 -58.34 -16.36 -31.69
N ALA A 727 -58.94 -16.69 -30.56
CA ALA A 727 -59.71 -15.77 -29.76
C ALA A 727 -58.83 -14.98 -28.74
N ILE A 728 -59.11 -13.69 -28.58
CA ILE A 728 -58.57 -12.85 -27.52
C ILE A 728 -59.63 -12.63 -26.48
N ILE A 729 -59.32 -12.95 -25.24
CA ILE A 729 -60.17 -12.69 -24.07
C ILE A 729 -59.45 -11.62 -23.25
N SER A 730 -60.12 -10.49 -23.04
CA SER A 730 -59.58 -9.36 -22.30
C SER A 730 -60.59 -8.66 -21.40
N MET A 731 -60.09 -7.91 -20.43
CA MET A 731 -60.92 -7.17 -19.49
C MET A 731 -60.38 -5.75 -19.29
N PHE A 732 -61.25 -4.84 -19.01
CA PHE A 732 -61.04 -3.45 -18.64
C PHE A 732 -61.56 -3.21 -17.24
N GLY A 733 -60.83 -2.47 -16.37
CA GLY A 733 -61.27 -2.21 -15.00
C GLY A 733 -60.65 -3.15 -13.95
N ALA A 734 -59.75 -4.08 -14.35
CA ALA A 734 -58.94 -4.93 -13.46
C ALA A 734 -57.66 -5.36 -14.16
N PRO A 735 -56.55 -5.65 -13.40
CA PRO A 735 -56.36 -5.52 -11.95
C PRO A 735 -56.14 -4.08 -11.46
N ASP A 736 -56.43 -3.80 -10.21
CA ASP A 736 -55.90 -2.62 -9.53
C ASP A 736 -54.43 -2.81 -9.30
N PRO A 737 -53.61 -1.77 -9.28
CA PRO A 737 -53.82 -0.45 -8.66
C PRO A 737 -53.81 0.74 -9.63
N MET A 738 -53.85 0.49 -10.91
CA MET A 738 -53.69 1.57 -11.90
C MET A 738 -55.01 2.20 -12.32
N ASN A 739 -56.08 1.91 -11.58
CA ASN A 739 -57.40 2.25 -11.98
C ASN A 739 -57.77 3.70 -11.62
N THR A 740 -57.50 4.59 -12.54
CA THR A 740 -57.88 6.00 -12.49
C THR A 740 -59.20 6.28 -13.27
N HIS A 741 -59.79 5.25 -13.90
CA HIS A 741 -60.95 5.37 -14.76
C HIS A 741 -62.20 4.85 -14.06
N THR A 742 -63.32 5.47 -14.34
CA THR A 742 -64.63 4.99 -13.88
C THR A 742 -65.14 3.78 -14.72
N PRO A 743 -66.11 3.01 -14.26
CA PRO A 743 -66.71 1.93 -15.06
C PRO A 743 -67.17 2.40 -16.45
N GLU A 744 -67.73 3.63 -16.52
CA GLU A 744 -68.21 4.25 -17.74
C GLU A 744 -67.02 4.53 -18.71
N GLU A 745 -65.92 5.06 -18.20
CA GLU A 745 -64.73 5.26 -19.03
C GLU A 745 -64.15 3.92 -19.49
N TRP A 746 -64.14 2.88 -18.63
CA TRP A 746 -63.66 1.55 -19.04
C TRP A 746 -64.50 0.93 -20.14
N ALA A 747 -65.88 1.13 -20.11
CA ALA A 747 -66.72 0.69 -21.16
C ALA A 747 -66.40 1.41 -22.50
N TYR A 748 -66.18 2.72 -22.44
CA TYR A 748 -65.81 3.48 -23.62
C TYR A 748 -64.46 3.05 -24.18
N LEU A 749 -63.41 2.91 -23.35
CA LEU A 749 -62.08 2.51 -23.76
C LEU A 749 -62.07 1.10 -24.36
N CYS A 750 -62.92 0.22 -23.87
CA CYS A 750 -63.11 -1.11 -24.44
C CYS A 750 -63.69 -1.06 -25.84
N LEU A 751 -64.78 -0.26 -26.05
CA LEU A 751 -65.33 -0.05 -27.38
C LEU A 751 -64.41 0.68 -28.33
N ASP A 752 -63.60 1.69 -27.84
CA ASP A 752 -62.55 2.34 -28.62
C ASP A 752 -61.52 1.29 -29.09
N SER A 753 -61.07 0.37 -28.18
CA SER A 753 -60.19 -0.70 -28.58
C SER A 753 -60.77 -1.63 -29.64
N ALA A 754 -62.05 -1.99 -29.49
CA ALA A 754 -62.76 -2.84 -30.44
C ALA A 754 -62.83 -2.19 -31.85
N ILE A 755 -63.17 -0.89 -31.91
CA ILE A 755 -63.18 -0.15 -33.17
C ILE A 755 -61.78 -0.10 -33.83
N ARG A 756 -60.74 0.18 -33.01
CA ARG A 756 -59.33 0.22 -33.50
C ARG A 756 -58.84 -1.18 -33.94
N MET A 757 -59.21 -2.22 -33.26
CA MET A 757 -58.95 -3.61 -33.68
C MET A 757 -59.47 -3.85 -35.09
N LYS A 758 -60.67 -3.38 -35.45
CA LYS A 758 -61.16 -3.50 -36.80
C LYS A 758 -60.40 -2.68 -37.79
N LYS A 759 -59.89 -1.52 -37.45
CA LYS A 759 -59.00 -0.72 -38.31
C LYS A 759 -57.69 -1.43 -38.57
N VAL A 760 -57.07 -2.01 -37.50
CA VAL A 760 -55.82 -2.81 -37.58
C VAL A 760 -56.06 -4.04 -38.47
N GLU A 761 -57.20 -4.73 -38.35
CA GLU A 761 -57.57 -5.83 -39.23
C GLU A 761 -57.58 -5.44 -40.72
N VAL A 762 -58.16 -4.30 -41.06
CA VAL A 762 -58.18 -3.80 -42.43
C VAL A 762 -56.75 -3.52 -42.94
N GLU A 763 -55.89 -2.93 -42.09
CA GLU A 763 -54.53 -2.61 -42.48
C GLU A 763 -53.66 -3.90 -42.59
N PHE A 764 -53.85 -4.87 -41.67
CA PHE A 764 -53.22 -6.17 -41.73
C PHE A 764 -53.54 -6.89 -43.04
N ASN A 765 -54.83 -6.93 -43.41
CA ASN A 765 -55.26 -7.58 -44.65
C ASN A 765 -54.66 -6.88 -45.92
N LYS A 766 -54.47 -5.56 -45.89
CA LYS A 766 -53.78 -4.82 -46.97
C LYS A 766 -52.31 -5.15 -47.02
N THR A 767 -51.64 -5.14 -45.92
CA THR A 767 -50.21 -5.39 -45.80
C THR A 767 -49.85 -6.82 -46.21
N HIS A 768 -50.78 -7.77 -45.97
CA HIS A 768 -50.63 -9.16 -46.32
C HIS A 768 -51.47 -9.59 -47.53
N ALA A 769 -51.73 -8.68 -48.48
CA ALA A 769 -52.55 -8.96 -49.64
C ALA A 769 -52.11 -10.18 -50.44
N ASP A 770 -50.79 -10.39 -50.53
CA ASP A 770 -50.13 -11.55 -51.15
C ASP A 770 -50.55 -12.92 -50.54
N LEU A 771 -50.96 -12.91 -49.24
CA LEU A 771 -51.45 -14.11 -48.56
C LEU A 771 -52.79 -14.55 -49.10
N PHE A 772 -53.63 -13.61 -49.55
CA PHE A 772 -55.03 -13.80 -49.98
C PHE A 772 -55.15 -13.96 -51.49
N GLU A 773 -54.05 -13.89 -52.23
CA GLU A 773 -54.07 -14.20 -53.68
C GLU A 773 -54.32 -15.69 -53.95
N PRO A 774 -55.03 -16.04 -55.03
CA PRO A 774 -55.23 -17.43 -55.40
C PRO A 774 -53.89 -18.12 -55.69
N LYS A 775 -53.65 -19.27 -55.02
CA LYS A 775 -52.42 -20.04 -55.19
C LYS A 775 -52.77 -21.43 -55.75
N GLU A 776 -52.08 -21.87 -56.85
CA GLU A 776 -52.24 -23.22 -57.39
C GLU A 776 -51.34 -24.22 -56.68
N ILE A 777 -51.87 -25.29 -56.18
CA ILE A 777 -51.13 -26.40 -55.63
C ILE A 777 -51.30 -27.59 -56.56
N VAL A 778 -50.24 -28.39 -56.71
CA VAL A 778 -50.25 -29.61 -57.48
C VAL A 778 -50.15 -30.80 -56.56
N HIS A 779 -51.16 -31.65 -56.53
CA HIS A 779 -51.18 -32.83 -55.74
C HIS A 779 -50.24 -33.89 -56.30
N LYS A 780 -49.89 -34.88 -55.45
CA LYS A 780 -48.99 -35.97 -55.83
C LYS A 780 -49.53 -36.85 -56.99
N ASP A 781 -50.82 -36.82 -57.24
CA ASP A 781 -51.52 -37.46 -58.35
C ASP A 781 -51.57 -36.62 -59.63
N GLY A 782 -50.99 -35.41 -59.63
CA GLY A 782 -50.96 -34.49 -60.80
C GLY A 782 -52.18 -33.61 -60.92
N THR A 783 -53.20 -33.70 -60.03
CA THR A 783 -54.38 -32.79 -60.02
C THR A 783 -53.99 -31.44 -59.48
N LYS A 784 -54.57 -30.39 -60.05
CA LYS A 784 -54.38 -28.99 -59.66
C LYS A 784 -55.57 -28.51 -58.85
N GLU A 785 -55.30 -27.94 -57.67
CA GLU A 785 -56.28 -27.29 -56.81
C GLU A 785 -55.86 -25.80 -56.67
N VAL A 786 -56.77 -24.88 -56.85
CA VAL A 786 -56.52 -23.46 -56.53
C VAL A 786 -57.08 -23.16 -55.17
N ILE A 787 -56.23 -22.77 -54.24
CA ILE A 787 -56.61 -22.34 -52.91
C ILE A 787 -56.52 -20.85 -52.81
N GLN A 788 -57.60 -20.19 -52.40
CA GLN A 788 -57.62 -18.77 -52.09
C GLN A 788 -58.05 -18.59 -50.63
N LEU A 789 -57.12 -18.03 -49.79
CA LEU A 789 -57.45 -17.65 -48.46
C LEU A 789 -58.36 -16.41 -48.49
N LYS A 790 -59.26 -16.29 -47.56
CA LYS A 790 -60.08 -15.07 -47.38
C LYS A 790 -59.38 -14.12 -46.41
N PRO A 791 -59.49 -12.79 -46.62
CA PRO A 791 -59.05 -11.80 -45.64
C PRO A 791 -59.62 -12.11 -44.25
N LEU A 792 -58.77 -11.89 -43.22
CA LEU A 792 -59.15 -12.11 -41.83
C LEU A 792 -60.29 -11.16 -41.44
N GLN A 793 -61.28 -11.70 -40.74
CA GLN A 793 -62.41 -10.90 -40.23
C GLN A 793 -62.70 -11.37 -38.78
N THR A 794 -62.64 -10.48 -37.86
CA THR A 794 -62.83 -10.75 -36.43
C THR A 794 -64.14 -10.22 -35.94
N ARG A 795 -64.92 -11.05 -35.24
CA ARG A 795 -66.09 -10.65 -34.50
C ARG A 795 -65.71 -10.32 -33.05
N ILE A 796 -66.29 -9.28 -32.52
CA ILE A 796 -66.04 -8.79 -31.17
C ILE A 796 -67.35 -8.66 -30.41
N GLY A 797 -67.36 -9.27 -29.20
CA GLY A 797 -68.49 -9.14 -28.24
C GLY A 797 -68.03 -8.44 -27.00
N VAL A 798 -68.74 -7.40 -26.57
CA VAL A 798 -68.41 -6.61 -25.41
C VAL A 798 -69.55 -6.53 -24.43
N ASN A 799 -69.30 -6.79 -23.13
CA ASN A 799 -70.31 -6.65 -22.10
C ASN A 799 -69.76 -6.10 -20.78
N SER A 800 -70.40 -5.15 -20.16
CA SER A 800 -70.04 -4.50 -18.91
C SER A 800 -70.94 -4.97 -17.77
N GLY A 801 -70.36 -5.06 -16.57
CA GLY A 801 -71.11 -5.39 -15.36
C GLY A 801 -70.26 -6.02 -14.26
N GLU A 802 -70.88 -6.46 -13.21
CA GLU A 802 -70.23 -7.09 -12.08
C GLU A 802 -69.69 -8.48 -12.45
N ALA A 803 -68.43 -8.72 -12.13
CA ALA A 803 -67.78 -10.01 -12.26
C ALA A 803 -66.82 -10.25 -11.10
N PHE A 804 -66.42 -11.51 -10.88
CA PHE A 804 -65.34 -11.86 -9.95
C PHE A 804 -64.01 -11.86 -10.74
N VAL A 805 -63.05 -11.11 -10.20
CA VAL A 805 -61.71 -11.01 -10.80
C VAL A 805 -60.67 -11.37 -9.75
N GLY A 806 -59.59 -12.06 -10.15
CA GLY A 806 -58.52 -12.45 -9.22
C GLY A 806 -57.62 -13.57 -9.77
N LEU A 807 -56.65 -13.98 -8.95
CA LEU A 807 -55.78 -15.09 -9.27
C LEU A 807 -56.52 -16.41 -9.07
N MET A 808 -56.76 -17.15 -10.16
CA MET A 808 -57.44 -18.43 -10.14
C MET A 808 -56.59 -19.50 -10.77
N GLY A 809 -56.63 -20.71 -10.20
CA GLY A 809 -55.92 -21.87 -10.71
C GLY A 809 -55.54 -22.86 -9.62
N SER A 810 -54.57 -23.70 -9.87
CA SER A 810 -54.15 -24.75 -8.93
C SER A 810 -52.79 -24.35 -8.33
N LYS A 811 -52.70 -24.42 -6.98
CA LYS A 811 -51.48 -24.24 -6.24
C LYS A 811 -51.27 -25.43 -5.29
N THR A 812 -50.17 -26.15 -5.48
CA THR A 812 -49.69 -27.19 -4.58
C THR A 812 -48.25 -26.90 -4.19
N ASP A 813 -47.67 -27.64 -3.27
CA ASP A 813 -46.29 -27.44 -2.83
C ASP A 813 -45.22 -27.61 -3.96
N THR A 814 -45.57 -28.36 -5.00
CA THR A 814 -44.69 -28.68 -6.13
C THR A 814 -45.09 -27.98 -7.44
N PHE A 815 -46.28 -27.41 -7.53
CA PHE A 815 -46.86 -26.86 -8.77
C PHE A 815 -47.71 -25.65 -8.48
N SER A 816 -47.52 -24.58 -9.25
CA SER A 816 -48.39 -23.41 -9.21
C SER A 816 -48.66 -22.94 -10.63
N LYS A 817 -49.93 -22.97 -11.03
CA LYS A 817 -50.42 -22.37 -12.28
C LYS A 817 -51.61 -21.49 -11.92
N LEU A 818 -51.37 -20.23 -11.75
CA LEU A 818 -52.34 -19.21 -11.42
C LEU A 818 -52.41 -18.21 -12.57
N ASN A 819 -53.59 -17.87 -13.03
CA ASN A 819 -53.83 -16.81 -13.99
C ASN A 819 -54.70 -15.75 -13.33
N TYR A 820 -54.49 -14.51 -13.62
CA TYR A 820 -55.39 -13.44 -13.25
C TYR A 820 -56.51 -13.41 -14.27
N THR A 821 -57.72 -13.77 -13.86
CA THR A 821 -58.83 -14.01 -14.78
C THR A 821 -60.12 -13.45 -14.20
N MET A 822 -61.17 -13.46 -15.02
CA MET A 822 -62.54 -12.98 -14.71
C MET A 822 -63.54 -14.12 -14.85
N ILE A 823 -64.50 -14.16 -13.91
CA ILE A 823 -65.64 -15.13 -13.94
C ILE A 823 -66.93 -14.41 -13.57
N GLY A 824 -68.00 -14.70 -14.29
CA GLY A 824 -69.33 -14.20 -14.01
C GLY A 824 -70.30 -14.22 -15.21
N ASP A 825 -71.55 -13.91 -14.96
CA ASP A 825 -72.55 -13.82 -16.03
C ASP A 825 -72.20 -12.73 -17.06
N THR A 826 -71.64 -11.64 -16.58
CA THR A 826 -71.08 -10.53 -17.40
C THR A 826 -70.08 -11.02 -18.46
N VAL A 827 -69.17 -11.92 -18.06
CA VAL A 827 -68.17 -12.50 -18.94
C VAL A 827 -68.79 -13.47 -19.94
N ASN A 828 -69.70 -14.30 -19.48
CA ASN A 828 -70.42 -15.25 -20.32
C ASN A 828 -71.28 -14.54 -21.38
N LEU A 829 -71.86 -13.38 -21.04
CA LEU A 829 -72.67 -12.61 -21.99
C LEU A 829 -71.77 -12.01 -23.06
N ALA A 830 -70.59 -11.44 -22.71
CA ALA A 830 -69.65 -10.90 -23.71
C ALA A 830 -69.23 -11.99 -24.73
N SER A 831 -68.86 -13.23 -24.24
CA SER A 831 -68.61 -14.36 -25.11
C SER A 831 -69.79 -14.72 -26.06
N ARG A 832 -70.98 -14.66 -25.55
CA ARG A 832 -72.15 -14.93 -26.37
C ARG A 832 -72.43 -13.85 -27.39
N LEU A 833 -72.21 -12.59 -27.05
CA LEU A 833 -72.35 -11.46 -27.99
C LEU A 833 -71.35 -11.55 -29.18
N GLU A 834 -70.20 -12.09 -28.92
CA GLU A 834 -69.21 -12.40 -30.04
C GLU A 834 -69.92 -13.34 -31.04
N GLY A 835 -70.55 -14.45 -30.58
CA GLY A 835 -71.25 -15.40 -31.44
C GLY A 835 -72.51 -14.81 -32.13
N VAL A 836 -73.26 -13.98 -31.42
CA VAL A 836 -74.49 -13.33 -31.91
C VAL A 836 -74.22 -12.43 -33.12
N ASN A 837 -73.00 -11.84 -33.25
CA ASN A 837 -72.60 -11.08 -34.43
C ASN A 837 -72.83 -11.85 -35.74
N LYS A 838 -72.74 -13.19 -35.70
CA LYS A 838 -72.97 -14.02 -36.87
C LYS A 838 -74.38 -13.94 -37.39
N ALA A 839 -75.37 -13.92 -36.46
CA ALA A 839 -76.81 -13.89 -36.79
C ALA A 839 -77.22 -12.55 -37.40
N TYR A 840 -76.60 -11.47 -36.93
CA TYR A 840 -76.88 -10.08 -37.42
C TYR A 840 -75.88 -9.65 -38.50
N LYS A 841 -74.94 -10.45 -38.86
CA LYS A 841 -73.85 -10.07 -39.81
C LYS A 841 -73.14 -8.80 -39.37
N SER A 842 -73.04 -8.61 -38.02
CA SER A 842 -72.29 -7.51 -37.34
C SER A 842 -70.90 -7.95 -37.04
N TRP A 843 -69.99 -7.01 -36.73
CA TRP A 843 -68.59 -7.23 -36.39
C TRP A 843 -68.24 -6.91 -34.95
N ILE A 844 -68.88 -5.87 -34.39
CA ILE A 844 -68.69 -5.48 -32.99
C ILE A 844 -70.08 -5.34 -32.39
N MET A 845 -70.36 -6.11 -31.31
CA MET A 845 -71.65 -6.09 -30.62
C MET A 845 -71.46 -5.84 -29.14
N CYS A 846 -72.26 -4.97 -28.54
CA CYS A 846 -72.33 -4.78 -27.12
C CYS A 846 -73.74 -4.85 -26.57
N SER A 847 -73.83 -5.04 -25.24
CA SER A 847 -75.14 -4.96 -24.51
C SER A 847 -75.52 -3.52 -24.22
N ASP A 848 -76.75 -3.32 -23.81
CA ASP A 848 -77.30 -2.06 -23.25
C ASP A 848 -76.48 -1.60 -22.03
N ASP A 849 -76.14 -2.50 -21.13
CA ASP A 849 -75.30 -2.17 -19.98
C ASP A 849 -73.99 -1.49 -20.44
N THR A 850 -73.29 -2.07 -21.45
CA THR A 850 -72.04 -1.48 -21.99
C THR A 850 -72.33 -0.18 -22.71
N TRP A 851 -73.32 -0.14 -23.57
CA TRP A 851 -73.61 1.04 -24.35
C TRP A 851 -74.05 2.23 -23.46
N ASN A 852 -74.89 2.03 -22.44
CA ASN A 852 -75.31 3.08 -21.54
C ASN A 852 -74.12 3.64 -20.69
N MET A 853 -73.19 2.78 -20.33
CA MET A 853 -71.98 3.22 -19.67
C MET A 853 -71.09 4.00 -20.64
N ALA A 854 -70.78 3.49 -21.83
CA ALA A 854 -69.87 4.07 -22.76
C ALA A 854 -70.35 5.41 -23.35
N ASP A 855 -71.66 5.52 -23.62
CA ASP A 855 -72.32 6.73 -24.18
C ASP A 855 -72.72 7.71 -23.07
N SER A 856 -71.86 7.94 -22.10
CA SER A 856 -72.12 8.79 -20.95
C SER A 856 -71.02 9.84 -20.77
N GLY A 857 -71.28 10.84 -19.95
CA GLY A 857 -70.32 11.88 -19.57
C GLY A 857 -69.70 12.59 -20.78
N ALA A 858 -68.35 12.59 -20.76
CA ALA A 858 -67.52 13.25 -21.79
C ALA A 858 -67.58 12.51 -23.17
N HIS A 859 -67.97 11.25 -23.20
CA HIS A 859 -67.92 10.39 -24.37
C HIS A 859 -69.32 10.26 -25.06
N LYS A 860 -70.30 11.00 -24.57
CA LYS A 860 -71.68 10.96 -25.13
C LYS A 860 -71.68 11.36 -26.61
N GLY A 861 -72.19 10.47 -27.43
CA GLY A 861 -72.22 10.67 -28.87
C GLY A 861 -70.92 10.46 -29.62
N ALA A 862 -69.84 10.01 -28.97
CA ALA A 862 -68.56 9.75 -29.55
C ALA A 862 -68.55 8.49 -30.47
N ILE A 863 -69.37 7.51 -30.19
CA ILE A 863 -69.48 6.25 -30.96
C ILE A 863 -70.84 6.17 -31.67
N ALA A 864 -70.81 5.81 -32.90
CA ALA A 864 -72.06 5.59 -33.72
C ALA A 864 -72.48 4.11 -33.65
N VAL A 865 -73.75 3.85 -33.44
CA VAL A 865 -74.27 2.50 -33.27
C VAL A 865 -75.62 2.31 -34.01
N LYS A 866 -75.89 1.05 -34.37
CA LYS A 866 -77.19 0.57 -34.76
C LYS A 866 -77.80 -0.16 -33.59
N ARG A 867 -78.88 0.33 -33.07
CA ARG A 867 -79.74 -0.41 -32.09
C ARG A 867 -80.35 -1.61 -32.83
N LEU A 868 -80.21 -2.79 -32.24
CA LEU A 868 -80.78 -4.04 -32.77
C LEU A 868 -81.95 -4.54 -31.95
N ASP A 869 -82.20 -5.82 -32.02
CA ASP A 869 -83.23 -6.47 -31.24
C ASP A 869 -82.90 -6.54 -29.75
N GLN A 870 -83.98 -6.74 -28.99
CA GLN A 870 -83.80 -7.39 -27.66
C GLN A 870 -83.72 -8.88 -27.87
N VAL A 871 -82.76 -9.52 -27.28
CA VAL A 871 -82.55 -10.97 -27.47
C VAL A 871 -82.52 -11.71 -26.14
N ARG A 872 -83.10 -12.92 -26.06
CA ARG A 872 -82.73 -13.87 -25.01
C ARG A 872 -81.66 -14.80 -25.54
N VAL A 873 -80.42 -14.57 -24.99
CA VAL A 873 -79.35 -15.45 -25.31
C VAL A 873 -79.47 -16.79 -24.62
N VAL A 874 -78.96 -17.86 -25.18
CA VAL A 874 -79.06 -19.22 -24.64
C VAL A 874 -78.67 -19.26 -23.19
N GLY A 875 -79.56 -19.75 -22.26
CA GLY A 875 -79.25 -19.87 -20.82
C GLY A 875 -79.46 -18.61 -20.00
N ARG A 876 -80.07 -17.53 -20.56
CA ARG A 876 -80.44 -16.33 -19.81
C ARG A 876 -81.97 -16.08 -20.04
N SER A 877 -82.69 -15.86 -18.94
CA SER A 877 -84.16 -15.58 -18.99
C SER A 877 -84.43 -14.10 -19.28
N THR A 878 -83.56 -13.19 -18.86
CA THR A 878 -83.76 -11.75 -19.08
C THR A 878 -83.35 -11.37 -20.48
N PRO A 879 -84.11 -10.68 -21.30
CA PRO A 879 -83.71 -10.18 -22.60
C PRO A 879 -82.67 -9.05 -22.44
N VAL A 880 -81.74 -8.96 -23.39
CA VAL A 880 -80.66 -7.95 -23.49
C VAL A 880 -80.86 -7.17 -24.76
N GLN A 881 -80.87 -5.84 -24.69
CA GLN A 881 -80.88 -4.95 -25.83
C GLN A 881 -79.49 -4.98 -26.51
N LEU A 882 -79.43 -5.24 -27.78
CA LEU A 882 -78.13 -5.31 -28.52
C LEU A 882 -77.91 -4.02 -29.28
N TYR A 883 -76.62 -3.69 -29.34
CA TYR A 883 -76.08 -2.59 -30.16
C TYR A 883 -74.94 -3.09 -31.04
N SER A 884 -75.01 -2.81 -32.35
CA SER A 884 -73.92 -2.99 -33.28
C SER A 884 -73.11 -1.69 -33.36
N ILE A 885 -71.80 -1.76 -33.06
CA ILE A 885 -70.91 -0.63 -33.10
C ILE A 885 -70.51 -0.41 -34.56
N VAL A 886 -70.76 0.81 -35.11
CA VAL A 886 -70.38 1.20 -36.47
C VAL A 886 -69.01 1.79 -36.53
N GLY A 887 -68.66 2.67 -35.61
CA GLY A 887 -67.38 3.36 -35.55
C GLY A 887 -67.42 4.66 -34.78
N PHE A 888 -66.37 5.49 -34.86
CA PHE A 888 -66.40 6.81 -34.24
C PHE A 888 -67.32 7.77 -35.01
N THR A 889 -68.14 8.49 -34.32
CA THR A 889 -69.14 9.40 -34.95
C THR A 889 -68.52 10.51 -35.79
N ASP A 890 -67.34 11.01 -35.44
CA ASP A 890 -66.61 12.05 -36.12
C ASP A 890 -65.97 11.57 -37.43
N GLU A 891 -65.75 10.28 -37.57
CA GLU A 891 -65.17 9.65 -38.77
C GLU A 891 -66.25 9.24 -39.79
N LEU A 892 -67.51 9.19 -39.44
CA LEU A 892 -68.56 8.83 -40.38
C LEU A 892 -68.90 9.95 -41.31
N THR A 893 -69.22 9.58 -42.60
CA THR A 893 -69.71 10.49 -43.57
C THR A 893 -71.16 10.91 -43.26
N ARG A 894 -71.61 11.94 -43.87
CA ARG A 894 -72.99 12.40 -43.69
C ARG A 894 -74.04 11.33 -44.16
N GLU A 895 -73.76 10.65 -45.24
CA GLU A 895 -74.53 9.57 -45.77
C GLU A 895 -74.64 8.39 -44.83
N GLN A 896 -73.54 8.00 -44.15
CA GLN A 896 -73.54 6.95 -43.17
C GLN A 896 -74.34 7.31 -41.93
N LYS A 897 -74.33 8.57 -41.48
CA LYS A 897 -75.19 9.04 -40.37
C LYS A 897 -76.68 9.02 -40.74
N GLU A 898 -77.05 9.50 -41.94
CA GLU A 898 -78.41 9.47 -42.47
C GLU A 898 -78.92 7.99 -42.64
N GLU A 899 -78.04 7.07 -43.04
CA GLU A 899 -78.36 5.64 -43.15
C GLU A 899 -78.69 5.06 -41.78
N ILE A 900 -77.92 5.35 -40.71
CA ILE A 900 -78.12 4.90 -39.34
C ILE A 900 -79.53 5.45 -38.85
N ASP A 901 -79.85 6.69 -39.15
CA ASP A 901 -81.09 7.31 -38.82
C ASP A 901 -82.27 6.60 -39.50
N VAL A 902 -82.16 6.25 -40.79
CA VAL A 902 -83.16 5.49 -41.56
C VAL A 902 -83.32 4.08 -41.00
N PHE A 903 -82.22 3.42 -40.60
CA PHE A 903 -82.21 2.12 -39.96
C PHE A 903 -82.97 2.15 -38.65
N HIS A 904 -82.68 3.12 -37.79
CA HIS A 904 -83.44 3.28 -36.53
C HIS A 904 -84.89 3.54 -36.74
N ALA A 905 -85.27 4.38 -37.72
CA ALA A 905 -86.70 4.61 -38.08
C ALA A 905 -87.35 3.34 -38.60
N ALA A 906 -86.64 2.51 -39.33
CA ALA A 906 -87.06 1.19 -39.77
C ALA A 906 -87.30 0.25 -38.59
N LEU A 907 -86.39 0.23 -37.62
CA LEU A 907 -86.46 -0.59 -36.39
C LEU A 907 -87.67 -0.18 -35.54
N ASP A 908 -87.94 1.10 -35.42
CA ASP A 908 -89.10 1.56 -34.69
C ASP A 908 -90.40 1.12 -35.33
N LYS A 909 -90.50 1.10 -36.66
CA LYS A 909 -91.60 0.50 -37.39
C LYS A 909 -91.67 -0.99 -37.17
N TYR A 910 -90.64 -1.71 -37.23
CA TYR A 910 -90.51 -3.15 -37.00
C TYR A 910 -90.99 -3.55 -35.61
N LEU A 911 -90.51 -2.82 -34.56
CA LEU A 911 -90.96 -3.06 -33.17
C LEU A 911 -92.50 -2.75 -32.98
N ASN A 912 -93.00 -1.79 -33.79
CA ASN A 912 -94.46 -1.48 -33.82
C ASN A 912 -95.27 -2.39 -34.72
N ARG A 913 -94.75 -3.53 -35.21
CA ARG A 913 -95.30 -4.51 -36.09
C ARG A 913 -95.72 -3.99 -37.47
N ASP A 914 -95.22 -2.79 -37.89
CA ASP A 914 -95.43 -2.28 -39.22
C ASP A 914 -94.34 -2.82 -40.20
N PHE A 915 -94.30 -4.15 -40.35
CA PHE A 915 -93.30 -4.88 -41.04
C PHE A 915 -93.24 -4.48 -42.54
N ALA A 916 -94.27 -4.12 -43.16
CA ALA A 916 -94.31 -3.68 -44.56
C ALA A 916 -93.48 -2.38 -44.84
N ASN A 917 -93.72 -1.41 -43.93
CA ASN A 917 -92.94 -0.17 -44.05
C ASN A 917 -91.55 -0.29 -43.45
N ALA A 918 -91.40 -1.10 -42.37
CA ALA A 918 -90.05 -1.39 -41.81
C ALA A 918 -89.15 -2.03 -42.89
N GLY A 919 -89.60 -3.04 -43.64
CA GLY A 919 -88.82 -3.73 -44.66
C GLY A 919 -88.43 -2.78 -45.78
N LYS A 920 -89.29 -1.84 -46.18
CA LYS A 920 -88.92 -0.83 -47.17
C LYS A 920 -87.83 0.10 -46.70
N LEU A 921 -87.94 0.54 -45.46
CA LEU A 921 -86.89 1.44 -44.88
C LEU A 921 -85.58 0.70 -44.63
N PHE A 922 -85.57 -0.60 -44.22
CA PHE A 922 -84.37 -1.37 -44.12
C PHE A 922 -83.72 -1.55 -45.50
N MET A 923 -84.46 -1.83 -46.57
CA MET A 923 -83.92 -1.86 -47.95
C MET A 923 -83.47 -0.51 -48.40
N GLN A 924 -84.07 0.58 -47.94
CA GLN A 924 -83.50 1.94 -48.21
C GLN A 924 -82.16 2.14 -47.49
N ALA A 925 -82.07 1.77 -46.22
CA ALA A 925 -80.80 1.86 -45.49
C ALA A 925 -79.73 1.04 -46.19
N ASP A 926 -80.04 -0.19 -46.64
CA ASP A 926 -79.09 -1.04 -47.42
C ASP A 926 -78.58 -0.32 -48.67
N SER A 927 -79.49 0.29 -49.41
CA SER A 927 -79.17 1.00 -50.65
C SER A 927 -78.33 2.25 -50.42
N MET A 928 -78.36 2.88 -49.26
CA MET A 928 -77.55 4.07 -48.90
C MET A 928 -76.04 3.72 -48.67
N ASN A 929 -75.74 2.48 -48.41
CA ASN A 929 -74.37 1.99 -48.26
C ASN A 929 -73.64 1.66 -49.60
N GLY A 930 -74.19 2.08 -50.68
CA GLY A 930 -73.59 1.93 -52.00
C GLY A 930 -73.56 0.47 -52.49
N SER A 931 -72.46 0.08 -53.12
CA SER A 931 -72.34 -1.25 -53.73
C SER A 931 -72.09 -2.38 -52.68
N GLU A 932 -71.72 -2.05 -51.44
CA GLU A 932 -71.47 -3.01 -50.36
C GLU A 932 -72.71 -3.37 -49.61
N GLY A 933 -73.74 -2.50 -49.64
CA GLY A 933 -75.03 -2.63 -48.94
C GLY A 933 -74.83 -2.61 -47.39
N ASP A 934 -75.96 -2.81 -46.69
CA ASP A 934 -75.98 -2.98 -45.23
C ASP A 934 -76.41 -4.40 -44.87
N PRO A 935 -75.48 -5.32 -44.60
CA PRO A 935 -75.78 -6.70 -44.19
C PRO A 935 -76.72 -6.79 -42.98
N ILE A 936 -76.68 -5.85 -42.04
CA ILE A 936 -77.54 -5.84 -40.84
C ILE A 936 -78.97 -5.44 -41.29
N ALA A 937 -79.17 -4.41 -42.07
CA ALA A 937 -80.43 -3.99 -42.64
C ALA A 937 -81.11 -5.09 -43.47
N LEU A 938 -80.31 -5.82 -44.24
CA LEU A 938 -80.85 -6.97 -44.99
C LEU A 938 -81.36 -8.09 -44.11
N VAL A 939 -80.75 -8.40 -42.96
CA VAL A 939 -81.20 -9.36 -41.94
C VAL A 939 -82.59 -8.97 -41.48
N PHE A 940 -82.85 -7.70 -41.13
CA PHE A 940 -84.15 -7.19 -40.69
C PHE A 940 -85.11 -7.13 -41.84
N ALA A 941 -84.78 -6.78 -43.01
CA ALA A 941 -85.62 -6.78 -44.17
C ALA A 941 -86.17 -8.22 -44.51
N ASP A 942 -85.29 -9.21 -44.48
CA ASP A 942 -85.59 -10.63 -44.65
C ASP A 942 -86.56 -11.09 -43.56
N ARG A 943 -86.34 -10.69 -42.30
CA ARG A 943 -87.28 -11.00 -41.19
C ARG A 943 -88.58 -10.31 -41.35
N CYS A 944 -88.68 -9.06 -41.80
CA CYS A 944 -89.90 -8.39 -42.12
C CYS A 944 -90.77 -9.15 -43.16
N LYS A 945 -90.08 -9.64 -44.18
CA LYS A 945 -90.66 -10.48 -45.23
C LYS A 945 -91.20 -11.80 -44.65
N ASP A 946 -90.43 -12.50 -43.80
CA ASP A 946 -90.87 -13.73 -43.18
C ASP A 946 -92.09 -13.51 -42.25
N PHE A 947 -92.07 -12.40 -41.44
CA PHE A 947 -93.22 -12.05 -40.58
C PHE A 947 -94.48 -11.64 -41.35
N ILE A 948 -94.31 -11.12 -42.55
CA ILE A 948 -95.42 -10.82 -43.43
C ILE A 948 -95.97 -12.14 -44.09
N GLU A 949 -95.13 -13.08 -44.48
CA GLU A 949 -95.53 -14.33 -45.14
C GLU A 949 -96.04 -15.39 -44.14
N ASN A 950 -95.35 -15.55 -42.96
CA ASN A 950 -95.69 -16.63 -42.01
C ASN A 950 -96.51 -16.16 -40.77
N GLY A 951 -96.61 -14.82 -40.57
CA GLY A 951 -97.24 -14.25 -39.41
C GLY A 951 -96.32 -14.25 -38.20
N VAL A 952 -96.69 -13.44 -37.18
CA VAL A 952 -95.96 -13.44 -35.92
C VAL A 952 -96.94 -13.73 -34.80
N SER A 953 -96.59 -14.43 -33.73
CA SER A 953 -97.38 -14.73 -32.59
C SER A 953 -98.05 -13.49 -32.00
N GLU A 954 -99.39 -13.61 -31.55
CA GLU A 954 -100.06 -12.49 -30.88
C GLU A 954 -99.31 -12.01 -29.66
N ASP A 955 -98.61 -12.90 -28.93
CA ASP A 955 -97.78 -12.61 -27.73
C ASP A 955 -96.33 -12.20 -28.01
N TRP A 956 -95.97 -11.90 -29.29
CA TRP A 956 -94.65 -11.45 -29.60
C TRP A 956 -94.31 -10.07 -28.98
N ASP A 957 -93.39 -10.10 -28.04
CA ASP A 957 -92.91 -8.98 -27.23
C ASP A 957 -91.76 -8.17 -27.87
N GLY A 958 -91.41 -8.41 -29.10
CA GLY A 958 -90.30 -7.81 -29.78
C GLY A 958 -88.95 -8.48 -29.46
N VAL A 959 -88.99 -9.52 -28.68
CA VAL A 959 -87.76 -10.25 -28.25
C VAL A 959 -87.49 -11.45 -29.11
N ILE A 960 -86.25 -11.58 -29.55
CA ILE A 960 -85.82 -12.75 -30.32
C ILE A 960 -85.17 -13.80 -29.40
N ASN A 961 -85.72 -15.01 -29.45
CA ASN A 961 -85.06 -16.13 -28.68
C ASN A 961 -83.96 -16.78 -29.54
N MET A 962 -82.71 -16.72 -29.08
CA MET A 962 -81.63 -17.35 -29.75
C MET A 962 -81.56 -18.85 -29.46
N THR A 963 -81.59 -19.70 -30.48
CA THR A 963 -81.70 -21.17 -30.37
C THR A 963 -80.37 -21.89 -30.58
N SER A 964 -79.28 -21.21 -31.03
CA SER A 964 -77.90 -21.71 -31.18
C SER A 964 -76.90 -20.74 -30.54
N LYS A 965 -75.80 -21.36 -30.07
CA LYS A 965 -74.56 -20.59 -29.64
C LYS A 965 -73.94 -19.92 -30.83
#